data_0a4fb42cee711e682d2efc22d94082fe
#
_entry.id   0a4fb42cee711e682d2efc22d94082fe
#
_cell.length_a   1.000
_cell.length_b   1.000
_cell.length_c   1.000
_cell.angle_alpha   90.00
_cell.angle_beta   90.00
_cell.angle_gamma   90.00
#
_symmetry.space_group_name_H-M   'P 1'
#
loop_
_entity.id
_entity.type
_entity.pdbx_description
1 polymer ?
#
loop_
_entity_poly.entity_id
_entity_poly.type
_entity_poly.pdbx_seq_one_letter_code
_entity_poly.pdbx_strand_id
1 'polypeptide(L)'
;MDYRGLTLDPFQEEAVEYIEDGHSVLVAAPTGTGKTLIADYLIEHILDDGGEVIYTAPVKALSNQKYREYTALFGRDKVGLVTGDLVINRDAPVRIMTTEILRNMLLEGGHGGVMEDVEPDEAPDEAELSDIEQTASPSDSHLPEIERLQAVIIDEIHFLDDPSRGTVWEELLIYLPTRIRILGLSATASNLEEVASWLTEIRETDVKVVRENERAVPLKIYMASLETGIVPVKKFNNLYKGGRGRGNGGKSTRHYHLFDMMQDWRFPALYFIFSRKLVEKLARGLARGDVGRKLSKMADTQAINEHLNAFEEEYPEVLSPRDKATLRKGIGWHHAGIHVALKALVEELYEARLLNVLYCTSTFALGINMPARTVVFDGLTKYNGVDVVPLTVREFMQMAGRAGRRGIDEVGDVIVRQDFDDYDEVQPLLGRLIAEESEPIESSFNLTFHSVVNLVARFDEEEIRSMLERSFRAFQARTEAERLGERIEDKRAENAAVEQQPEEALGPEAMQERRRSRRKLAALERELAERRRPRLWEDFQRKLQFLRTYDYLTAHNELEPPARILRHIKIEEIFLTELILAGHLEDLTPTELFGAMCGLVVSLPRRAKVRRPDDDKWWEVFANFEAVYESEVVVRAEDLVDSETVFTPEVMPLGERWARGDQLNDILDDIRNPTDMSGDLVGCFRRAKDMIGQLRDVYYSDAARRKELTRLIHRVSRDEVEVLD
;
A
#
# COMPACT_ATOMS: atom_id res chain seq x y z
N MET A 1 6.98 -32.43 -10.51
CA MET A 1 5.52 -32.63 -10.64
C MET A 1 5.01 -31.85 -11.84
N ASP A 2 4.05 -32.41 -12.60
CA ASP A 2 3.39 -31.67 -13.70
C ASP A 2 2.02 -31.21 -13.24
N TYR A 3 1.73 -29.91 -13.37
CA TYR A 3 0.45 -29.31 -13.03
C TYR A 3 -0.02 -28.40 -14.17
N ARG A 4 -1.21 -28.66 -14.70
CA ARG A 4 -1.82 -27.95 -15.86
C ARG A 4 -0.90 -27.83 -17.09
N GLY A 5 -0.11 -28.87 -17.35
CA GLY A 5 0.83 -28.91 -18.48
C GLY A 5 2.12 -28.10 -18.28
N LEU A 6 2.36 -27.62 -17.06
CA LEU A 6 3.59 -26.98 -16.64
C LEU A 6 4.34 -27.88 -15.67
N THR A 7 5.65 -28.03 -15.86
CA THR A 7 6.50 -28.67 -14.86
C THR A 7 6.79 -27.66 -13.75
N LEU A 8 6.45 -28.01 -12.52
CA LEU A 8 6.67 -27.15 -11.36
C LEU A 8 8.17 -26.94 -11.10
N ASP A 9 8.53 -25.74 -10.70
CA ASP A 9 9.88 -25.45 -10.18
C ASP A 9 10.05 -26.11 -8.79
N PRO A 10 11.29 -26.44 -8.33
CA PRO A 10 11.51 -27.16 -7.07
C PRO A 10 10.82 -26.53 -5.85
N PHE A 11 10.85 -25.20 -5.72
CA PHE A 11 10.19 -24.51 -4.61
C PHE A 11 8.65 -24.61 -4.67
N GLN A 12 8.08 -24.71 -5.87
CA GLN A 12 6.64 -24.91 -6.04
C GLN A 12 6.25 -26.35 -5.65
N GLU A 13 7.06 -27.35 -6.04
CA GLU A 13 6.86 -28.74 -5.61
C GLU A 13 6.93 -28.87 -4.09
N GLU A 14 7.93 -28.27 -3.43
CA GLU A 14 8.08 -28.26 -1.99
C GLU A 14 6.86 -27.61 -1.31
N ALA A 15 6.37 -26.49 -1.82
CA ALA A 15 5.18 -25.83 -1.27
C ALA A 15 3.93 -26.69 -1.42
N VAL A 16 3.77 -27.36 -2.55
CA VAL A 16 2.65 -28.29 -2.82
C VAL A 16 2.70 -29.48 -1.87
N GLU A 17 3.86 -30.09 -1.65
CA GLU A 17 4.03 -31.20 -0.69
C GLU A 17 3.57 -30.79 0.71
N TYR A 18 3.97 -29.61 1.20
CA TYR A 18 3.51 -29.12 2.51
C TYR A 18 1.99 -28.85 2.54
N ILE A 19 1.42 -28.37 1.43
CA ILE A 19 -0.05 -28.17 1.30
C ILE A 19 -0.78 -29.51 1.39
N GLU A 20 -0.29 -30.55 0.69
CA GLU A 20 -0.87 -31.89 0.74
C GLU A 20 -0.77 -32.53 2.13
N ASP A 21 0.32 -32.26 2.84
CA ASP A 21 0.51 -32.67 4.25
C ASP A 21 -0.36 -31.88 5.23
N GLY A 22 -1.13 -30.89 4.76
CA GLY A 22 -2.06 -30.11 5.58
C GLY A 22 -1.44 -28.93 6.35
N HIS A 23 -0.21 -28.55 6.04
CA HIS A 23 0.47 -27.43 6.70
C HIS A 23 0.00 -26.06 6.20
N SER A 24 0.13 -25.05 7.05
CA SER A 24 0.19 -23.65 6.62
C SER A 24 1.58 -23.37 6.03
N VAL A 25 1.64 -22.58 4.94
CA VAL A 25 2.89 -22.37 4.19
C VAL A 25 3.11 -20.89 3.95
N LEU A 26 4.31 -20.41 4.18
CA LEU A 26 4.78 -19.09 3.75
C LEU A 26 5.77 -19.25 2.60
N VAL A 27 5.49 -18.60 1.49
CA VAL A 27 6.32 -18.65 0.28
C VAL A 27 6.94 -17.28 0.01
N ALA A 28 8.27 -17.19 0.04
CA ALA A 28 9.01 -16.01 -0.39
C ALA A 28 9.74 -16.30 -1.69
N ALA A 29 9.39 -15.57 -2.73
CA ALA A 29 10.03 -15.74 -4.03
C ALA A 29 9.99 -14.42 -4.83
N PRO A 30 10.99 -14.15 -5.69
CA PRO A 30 10.99 -12.96 -6.54
C PRO A 30 9.74 -12.84 -7.41
N THR A 31 9.42 -11.62 -7.82
CA THR A 31 8.31 -11.37 -8.75
C THR A 31 8.57 -12.08 -10.09
N GLY A 32 7.53 -12.74 -10.63
CA GLY A 32 7.62 -13.45 -11.92
C GLY A 32 8.14 -14.89 -11.84
N THR A 33 8.34 -15.46 -10.63
CA THR A 33 8.72 -16.88 -10.45
C THR A 33 7.53 -17.84 -10.50
N GLY A 34 6.29 -17.34 -10.50
CA GLY A 34 5.10 -18.18 -10.56
C GLY A 34 4.53 -18.62 -9.21
N LYS A 35 4.67 -17.80 -8.17
CA LYS A 35 4.03 -18.03 -6.84
C LYS A 35 2.53 -18.30 -6.94
N THR A 36 1.83 -17.63 -7.85
CA THR A 36 0.38 -17.80 -8.08
C THR A 36 0.00 -19.25 -8.38
N LEU A 37 0.87 -20.01 -9.04
CA LEU A 37 0.59 -21.42 -9.36
C LEU A 37 0.40 -22.30 -8.11
N ILE A 38 1.06 -21.95 -7.01
CA ILE A 38 0.88 -22.63 -5.70
C ILE A 38 -0.52 -22.31 -5.14
N ALA A 39 -0.97 -21.05 -5.29
CA ALA A 39 -2.32 -20.65 -4.90
C ALA A 39 -3.39 -21.35 -5.74
N ASP A 40 -3.17 -21.42 -7.06
CA ASP A 40 -4.06 -22.14 -7.99
C ASP A 40 -4.20 -23.62 -7.60
N TYR A 41 -3.09 -24.26 -7.22
CA TYR A 41 -3.09 -25.65 -6.75
C TYR A 41 -3.88 -25.80 -5.45
N LEU A 42 -3.67 -24.94 -4.47
CA LEU A 42 -4.40 -24.98 -3.19
C LEU A 42 -5.92 -24.80 -3.40
N ILE A 43 -6.31 -23.85 -4.26
CA ILE A 43 -7.71 -23.61 -4.60
C ILE A 43 -8.33 -24.87 -5.23
N GLU A 44 -7.68 -25.47 -6.23
CA GLU A 44 -8.17 -26.67 -6.90
C GLU A 44 -8.30 -27.86 -5.94
N HIS A 45 -7.28 -28.07 -5.10
CA HIS A 45 -7.27 -29.11 -4.08
C HIS A 45 -8.44 -28.98 -3.08
N ILE A 46 -8.73 -27.74 -2.62
CA ILE A 46 -9.85 -27.49 -1.69
C ILE A 46 -11.20 -27.64 -2.40
N LEU A 47 -11.33 -27.23 -3.66
CA LEU A 47 -12.57 -27.37 -4.42
C LEU A 47 -12.91 -28.85 -4.69
N ASP A 48 -11.90 -29.68 -4.93
CA ASP A 48 -12.07 -31.12 -5.13
C ASP A 48 -12.57 -31.82 -3.87
N ASP A 49 -12.21 -31.31 -2.70
CA ASP A 49 -12.70 -31.77 -1.38
C ASP A 49 -14.06 -31.14 -0.99
N GLY A 50 -14.64 -30.28 -1.83
CA GLY A 50 -15.90 -29.59 -1.56
C GLY A 50 -15.81 -28.52 -0.45
N GLY A 51 -14.61 -28.02 -0.17
CA GLY A 51 -14.33 -26.97 0.78
C GLY A 51 -14.42 -25.56 0.18
N GLU A 52 -14.16 -24.56 1.01
CA GLU A 52 -14.15 -23.15 0.62
C GLU A 52 -12.78 -22.51 0.91
N VAL A 53 -12.41 -21.55 0.07
CA VAL A 53 -11.14 -20.82 0.17
C VAL A 53 -11.38 -19.31 -0.05
N ILE A 54 -10.67 -18.52 0.73
CA ILE A 54 -10.65 -17.06 0.54
C ILE A 54 -9.26 -16.65 0.05
N TYR A 55 -9.23 -15.86 -1.04
CA TYR A 55 -8.02 -15.20 -1.55
C TYR A 55 -8.06 -13.72 -1.17
N THR A 56 -7.10 -13.26 -0.36
CA THR A 56 -7.01 -11.84 -0.01
C THR A 56 -5.91 -11.14 -0.80
N ALA A 57 -6.23 -9.94 -1.26
CA ALA A 57 -5.28 -9.06 -1.95
C ALA A 57 -5.19 -7.69 -1.26
N PRO A 58 -4.00 -7.05 -1.30
CA PRO A 58 -3.78 -5.77 -0.61
C PRO A 58 -4.51 -4.57 -1.22
N VAL A 59 -4.98 -4.68 -2.45
CA VAL A 59 -5.65 -3.59 -3.18
C VAL A 59 -6.77 -4.13 -4.05
N LYS A 60 -7.85 -3.36 -4.22
CA LYS A 60 -9.03 -3.73 -5.01
C LYS A 60 -8.69 -4.07 -6.47
N ALA A 61 -7.79 -3.32 -7.11
CA ALA A 61 -7.38 -3.61 -8.50
C ALA A 61 -6.83 -5.02 -8.67
N LEU A 62 -6.05 -5.51 -7.68
CA LEU A 62 -5.56 -6.88 -7.69
C LEU A 62 -6.69 -7.89 -7.43
N SER A 63 -7.65 -7.56 -6.56
CA SER A 63 -8.82 -8.39 -6.33
C SER A 63 -9.64 -8.56 -7.62
N ASN A 64 -9.90 -7.48 -8.35
CA ASN A 64 -10.62 -7.51 -9.62
C ASN A 64 -9.87 -8.33 -10.70
N GLN A 65 -8.54 -8.16 -10.80
CA GLN A 65 -7.74 -8.97 -11.70
C GLN A 65 -7.81 -10.46 -11.35
N LYS A 66 -7.68 -10.81 -10.07
CA LYS A 66 -7.76 -12.20 -9.61
C LYS A 66 -9.15 -12.80 -9.83
N TYR A 67 -10.20 -12.00 -9.65
CA TYR A 67 -11.55 -12.43 -9.98
C TYR A 67 -11.68 -12.83 -11.45
N ARG A 68 -11.18 -12.03 -12.39
CA ARG A 68 -11.18 -12.36 -13.82
C ARG A 68 -10.34 -13.62 -14.11
N GLU A 69 -9.12 -13.69 -13.57
CA GLU A 69 -8.23 -14.84 -13.76
C GLU A 69 -8.89 -16.13 -13.24
N TYR A 70 -9.45 -16.11 -12.04
CA TYR A 70 -10.04 -17.30 -11.43
C TYR A 70 -11.42 -17.65 -12.00
N THR A 71 -12.20 -16.67 -12.43
CA THR A 71 -13.44 -16.91 -13.16
C THR A 71 -13.18 -17.62 -14.49
N ALA A 72 -12.14 -17.22 -15.21
CA ALA A 72 -11.72 -17.90 -16.43
C ALA A 72 -11.20 -19.31 -16.15
N LEU A 73 -10.60 -19.55 -14.97
CA LEU A 73 -9.94 -20.79 -14.62
C LEU A 73 -10.88 -21.84 -14.01
N PHE A 74 -11.78 -21.42 -13.11
CA PHE A 74 -12.64 -22.29 -12.31
C PHE A 74 -14.13 -22.20 -12.67
N GLY A 75 -14.54 -21.18 -13.43
CA GLY A 75 -15.93 -20.90 -13.80
C GLY A 75 -16.58 -19.83 -12.93
N ARG A 76 -17.53 -19.10 -13.52
CA ARG A 76 -18.25 -17.98 -12.85
C ARG A 76 -19.08 -18.44 -11.65
N ASP A 77 -19.62 -19.64 -11.70
CA ASP A 77 -20.42 -20.25 -10.63
C ASP A 77 -19.62 -20.56 -9.37
N LYS A 78 -18.31 -20.71 -9.47
CA LYS A 78 -17.43 -21.08 -8.36
C LYS A 78 -16.65 -19.92 -7.77
N VAL A 79 -16.65 -18.76 -8.41
CA VAL A 79 -15.80 -17.63 -8.00
C VAL A 79 -16.67 -16.41 -7.64
N GLY A 80 -16.38 -15.82 -6.49
CA GLY A 80 -17.02 -14.62 -6.00
C GLY A 80 -16.01 -13.50 -5.76
N LEU A 81 -16.48 -12.26 -5.79
CA LEU A 81 -15.73 -11.05 -5.46
C LEU A 81 -16.44 -10.30 -4.35
N VAL A 82 -15.74 -9.97 -3.27
CA VAL A 82 -16.28 -9.19 -2.15
C VAL A 82 -15.31 -8.04 -1.85
N THR A 83 -15.71 -6.84 -2.25
CA THR A 83 -14.98 -5.60 -1.98
C THR A 83 -15.88 -4.62 -1.24
N GLY A 84 -15.35 -3.48 -0.80
CA GLY A 84 -16.15 -2.46 -0.12
C GLY A 84 -17.27 -1.86 -1.00
N ASP A 85 -17.16 -1.96 -2.32
CA ASP A 85 -18.05 -1.30 -3.27
C ASP A 85 -18.80 -2.30 -4.16
N LEU A 86 -18.37 -3.57 -4.21
CA LEU A 86 -18.93 -4.55 -5.14
C LEU A 86 -18.95 -5.94 -4.50
N VAL A 87 -20.07 -6.62 -4.62
CA VAL A 87 -20.25 -8.02 -4.21
C VAL A 87 -20.82 -8.80 -5.39
N ILE A 88 -20.13 -9.84 -5.80
CA ILE A 88 -20.53 -10.77 -6.87
C ILE A 88 -20.43 -12.17 -6.31
N ASN A 89 -21.47 -12.97 -6.42
CA ASN A 89 -21.52 -14.38 -6.01
C ASN A 89 -20.91 -14.61 -4.60
N ARG A 90 -21.54 -14.01 -3.61
CA ARG A 90 -21.08 -13.97 -2.20
C ARG A 90 -20.80 -15.35 -1.61
N ASP A 91 -21.60 -16.34 -1.97
CA ASP A 91 -21.58 -17.71 -1.42
C ASP A 91 -20.69 -18.66 -2.24
N ALA A 92 -19.93 -18.10 -3.19
CA ALA A 92 -19.02 -18.89 -3.99
C ALA A 92 -17.96 -19.61 -3.13
N PRO A 93 -17.58 -20.85 -3.49
CA PRO A 93 -16.55 -21.59 -2.76
C PRO A 93 -15.16 -20.96 -2.86
N VAL A 94 -14.88 -20.16 -3.87
CA VAL A 94 -13.66 -19.34 -4.01
C VAL A 94 -14.05 -17.88 -3.92
N ARG A 95 -13.70 -17.21 -2.83
CA ARG A 95 -14.03 -15.80 -2.63
C ARG A 95 -12.77 -14.95 -2.66
N ILE A 96 -12.77 -13.95 -3.51
CA ILE A 96 -11.69 -12.97 -3.60
C ILE A 96 -12.14 -11.72 -2.86
N MET A 97 -11.31 -11.23 -1.94
CA MET A 97 -11.66 -10.03 -1.17
C MET A 97 -10.41 -9.25 -0.74
N THR A 98 -10.61 -8.00 -0.32
CA THR A 98 -9.52 -7.28 0.32
C THR A 98 -9.29 -7.77 1.74
N THR A 99 -8.08 -7.60 2.24
CA THR A 99 -7.69 -8.04 3.60
C THR A 99 -8.54 -7.38 4.68
N GLU A 100 -8.92 -6.11 4.47
CA GLU A 100 -9.77 -5.35 5.37
C GLU A 100 -11.18 -5.96 5.51
N ILE A 101 -11.74 -6.45 4.41
CA ILE A 101 -13.06 -7.09 4.41
C ILE A 101 -13.02 -8.38 5.22
N LEU A 102 -12.05 -9.25 4.96
CA LEU A 102 -11.93 -10.50 5.73
C LEU A 102 -11.72 -10.22 7.22
N ARG A 103 -10.86 -9.26 7.56
CA ARG A 103 -10.64 -8.86 8.95
C ARG A 103 -11.93 -8.38 9.62
N ASN A 104 -12.72 -7.54 8.93
CA ASN A 104 -14.00 -7.06 9.44
C ASN A 104 -14.99 -8.22 9.65
N MET A 105 -15.06 -9.17 8.72
CA MET A 105 -15.88 -10.37 8.85
C MET A 105 -15.54 -11.17 10.11
N LEU A 106 -14.26 -11.37 10.39
CA LEU A 106 -13.80 -12.11 11.57
C LEU A 106 -14.13 -11.36 12.88
N LEU A 107 -14.00 -10.04 12.87
CA LEU A 107 -14.30 -9.20 14.03
C LEU A 107 -15.80 -9.06 14.29
N GLU A 108 -16.61 -8.93 13.24
CA GLU A 108 -18.04 -8.57 13.37
C GLU A 108 -18.95 -9.76 13.59
N GLY A 109 -18.39 -10.97 13.63
CA GLY A 109 -19.14 -12.20 13.92
C GLY A 109 -20.34 -12.39 12.98
N GLY A 110 -20.24 -11.88 11.76
CA GLY A 110 -21.30 -11.97 10.81
C GLY A 110 -22.08 -10.68 10.49
N HIS A 111 -21.77 -9.52 11.08
CA HIS A 111 -22.55 -8.29 10.95
C HIS A 111 -21.80 -7.12 10.30
N GLY A 112 -21.06 -7.34 9.24
CA GLY A 112 -20.48 -6.27 8.42
C GLY A 112 -21.46 -5.79 7.35
N GLY A 113 -21.70 -4.49 7.24
CA GLY A 113 -22.54 -3.91 6.19
C GLY A 113 -21.89 -4.07 4.82
N VAL A 114 -22.32 -5.04 4.05
CA VAL A 114 -21.86 -5.33 2.68
C VAL A 114 -23.05 -5.14 1.73
N MET A 115 -22.80 -4.70 0.51
CA MET A 115 -23.81 -4.49 -0.55
C MET A 115 -24.55 -5.77 -0.96
N GLU A 116 -25.68 -5.66 -1.60
CA GLU A 116 -26.44 -6.80 -2.16
C GLU A 116 -25.64 -7.51 -3.27
N ASP A 117 -25.90 -8.82 -3.42
CA ASP A 117 -25.30 -9.66 -4.45
C ASP A 117 -25.79 -9.30 -5.86
N VAL A 118 -24.88 -9.32 -6.83
CA VAL A 118 -25.19 -9.34 -8.25
C VAL A 118 -25.14 -10.79 -8.74
N GLU A 119 -26.18 -11.26 -9.38
CA GLU A 119 -26.22 -12.64 -9.89
C GLU A 119 -25.09 -12.89 -10.88
N PRO A 120 -24.47 -14.08 -10.88
CA PRO A 120 -23.29 -14.38 -11.71
C PRO A 120 -23.50 -14.22 -13.22
N ASP A 121 -24.73 -14.41 -13.69
CA ASP A 121 -25.08 -14.26 -15.12
C ASP A 121 -25.34 -12.79 -15.50
N GLU A 122 -25.52 -11.92 -14.51
CA GLU A 122 -25.70 -10.46 -14.65
C GLU A 122 -24.41 -9.71 -14.30
N ALA A 123 -23.34 -10.42 -13.95
CA ALA A 123 -22.04 -9.79 -13.66
C ALA A 123 -21.53 -9.09 -14.91
N PRO A 124 -21.36 -7.75 -14.87
CA PRO A 124 -21.02 -6.96 -16.04
C PRO A 124 -19.61 -7.26 -16.55
N ASP A 125 -19.45 -7.15 -17.85
CA ASP A 125 -18.11 -7.00 -18.45
C ASP A 125 -17.47 -5.68 -17.97
N GLU A 126 -16.17 -5.49 -18.20
CA GLU A 126 -15.40 -4.34 -17.68
C GLU A 126 -16.04 -2.96 -17.94
N ALA A 127 -16.78 -2.83 -19.02
CA ALA A 127 -17.48 -1.62 -19.40
C ALA A 127 -18.75 -1.37 -18.55
N GLU A 128 -19.39 -2.43 -18.07
CA GLU A 128 -20.65 -2.36 -17.32
C GLU A 128 -20.43 -2.20 -15.80
N LEU A 129 -19.22 -2.53 -15.30
CA LEU A 129 -18.87 -2.31 -13.89
C LEU A 129 -18.93 -0.82 -13.48
N SER A 130 -18.91 0.10 -14.46
CA SER A 130 -19.05 1.54 -14.23
C SER A 130 -20.51 1.99 -13.96
N ASP A 131 -21.52 1.22 -14.41
CA ASP A 131 -22.93 1.63 -14.37
C ASP A 131 -23.77 0.98 -13.24
N ILE A 132 -23.21 -0.02 -12.51
CA ILE A 132 -23.96 -0.79 -11.48
C ILE A 132 -24.07 -0.08 -10.12
N GLU A 133 -23.51 1.10 -9.95
CA GLU A 133 -23.58 1.86 -8.68
C GLU A 133 -25.00 2.29 -8.25
N GLN A 134 -26.07 1.84 -8.89
CA GLN A 134 -27.36 2.54 -8.72
C GLN A 134 -28.37 1.94 -7.74
N THR A 135 -28.21 0.74 -7.19
CA THR A 135 -29.30 0.18 -6.35
C THR A 135 -28.85 -0.74 -5.23
N ALA A 136 -28.34 -0.26 -4.13
CA ALA A 136 -28.31 -1.11 -2.94
C ALA A 136 -28.66 -0.33 -1.65
N SER A 137 -29.81 -0.63 -1.09
CA SER A 137 -30.14 -0.33 0.29
C SER A 137 -29.59 -1.44 1.19
N PRO A 138 -28.97 -1.14 2.34
CA PRO A 138 -28.50 -2.18 3.25
C PRO A 138 -29.71 -2.79 3.96
N SER A 139 -30.08 -4.00 3.61
CA SER A 139 -30.97 -4.83 4.40
C SER A 139 -30.24 -6.07 4.89
N ASP A 140 -30.49 -6.46 6.14
CA ASP A 140 -30.05 -7.63 6.90
C ASP A 140 -29.15 -8.62 6.14
N SER A 141 -27.85 -8.45 6.30
CA SER A 141 -26.84 -9.26 5.64
C SER A 141 -26.42 -10.45 6.51
N HIS A 142 -26.68 -11.66 6.04
CA HIS A 142 -25.98 -12.84 6.51
C HIS A 142 -24.59 -12.84 5.91
N LEU A 143 -23.54 -12.91 6.74
CA LEU A 143 -22.17 -13.09 6.27
C LEU A 143 -21.95 -14.52 5.81
N PRO A 144 -21.06 -14.76 4.81
CA PRO A 144 -20.69 -16.09 4.39
C PRO A 144 -20.24 -16.92 5.60
N GLU A 145 -20.77 -18.11 5.75
CA GLU A 145 -20.42 -19.03 6.82
C GLU A 145 -18.92 -19.36 6.74
N ILE A 146 -18.16 -19.04 7.78
CA ILE A 146 -16.72 -19.38 7.87
C ILE A 146 -16.54 -20.86 8.19
N GLU A 147 -17.63 -21.57 8.53
CA GLU A 147 -17.57 -22.96 8.99
C GLU A 147 -16.94 -23.93 7.97
N ARG A 148 -17.20 -23.71 6.68
CA ARG A 148 -16.66 -24.53 5.56
C ARG A 148 -15.32 -24.03 5.03
N LEU A 149 -14.84 -22.89 5.53
CA LEU A 149 -13.57 -22.30 5.12
C LEU A 149 -12.40 -23.16 5.57
N GLN A 150 -11.62 -23.67 4.63
CA GLN A 150 -10.48 -24.55 4.89
C GLN A 150 -9.14 -23.83 4.82
N ALA A 151 -9.03 -22.81 3.96
CA ALA A 151 -7.80 -22.03 3.83
C ALA A 151 -8.05 -20.57 3.49
N VAL A 152 -7.08 -19.73 3.86
CA VAL A 152 -6.96 -18.33 3.43
C VAL A 152 -5.63 -18.17 2.71
N ILE A 153 -5.67 -17.64 1.50
CA ILE A 153 -4.50 -17.22 0.75
C ILE A 153 -4.30 -15.73 1.00
N ILE A 154 -3.15 -15.37 1.53
CA ILE A 154 -2.78 -13.99 1.83
C ILE A 154 -1.70 -13.56 0.83
N ASP A 155 -2.11 -12.84 -0.19
CA ASP A 155 -1.16 -12.29 -1.17
C ASP A 155 -0.45 -11.08 -0.59
N GLU A 156 0.83 -10.96 -0.94
CA GLU A 156 1.71 -9.89 -0.47
C GLU A 156 1.74 -9.76 1.08
N ILE A 157 1.88 -10.90 1.81
CA ILE A 157 1.87 -10.91 3.29
C ILE A 157 2.90 -9.95 3.92
N HIS A 158 3.91 -9.51 3.17
CA HIS A 158 4.87 -8.51 3.63
C HIS A 158 4.25 -7.13 3.90
N PHE A 159 2.98 -6.87 3.52
CA PHE A 159 2.25 -5.68 3.96
C PHE A 159 2.03 -5.61 5.48
N LEU A 160 2.43 -6.61 6.24
CA LEU A 160 2.58 -6.53 7.69
C LEU A 160 3.43 -5.32 8.13
N ASP A 161 4.39 -4.88 7.30
CA ASP A 161 5.23 -3.70 7.57
C ASP A 161 4.71 -2.40 6.95
N ASP A 162 3.53 -2.40 6.33
CA ASP A 162 2.95 -1.18 5.78
C ASP A 162 2.46 -0.25 6.91
N PRO A 163 3.00 1.00 7.01
CA PRO A 163 2.66 1.90 8.11
C PRO A 163 1.16 2.23 8.24
N SER A 164 0.42 2.15 7.14
CA SER A 164 -1.01 2.50 7.10
C SER A 164 -1.92 1.30 7.24
N ARG A 165 -1.47 0.10 6.90
CA ARG A 165 -2.31 -1.11 6.79
C ARG A 165 -1.82 -2.30 7.60
N GLY A 166 -0.56 -2.36 8.02
CA GLY A 166 0.03 -3.53 8.67
C GLY A 166 -0.75 -4.05 9.86
N THR A 167 -1.36 -3.15 10.65
CA THR A 167 -2.27 -3.52 11.75
C THR A 167 -3.40 -4.45 11.28
N VAL A 168 -3.99 -4.19 10.11
CA VAL A 168 -5.10 -5.01 9.57
C VAL A 168 -4.64 -6.44 9.26
N TRP A 169 -3.42 -6.61 8.73
CA TRP A 169 -2.83 -7.93 8.47
C TRP A 169 -2.56 -8.70 9.76
N GLU A 170 -2.02 -8.04 10.78
CA GLU A 170 -1.80 -8.68 12.07
C GLU A 170 -3.11 -9.09 12.74
N GLU A 171 -4.10 -8.19 12.80
CA GLU A 171 -5.42 -8.47 13.33
C GLU A 171 -6.07 -9.66 12.61
N LEU A 172 -6.04 -9.68 11.28
CA LEU A 172 -6.53 -10.80 10.49
C LEU A 172 -5.89 -12.12 10.92
N LEU A 173 -4.57 -12.17 11.03
CA LEU A 173 -3.82 -13.38 11.37
C LEU A 173 -4.06 -13.86 12.81
N ILE A 174 -4.27 -12.92 13.74
CA ILE A 174 -4.59 -13.21 15.15
C ILE A 174 -6.01 -13.75 15.31
N TYR A 175 -6.98 -13.18 14.55
CA TYR A 175 -8.40 -13.55 14.67
C TYR A 175 -8.78 -14.77 13.82
N LEU A 176 -7.98 -15.12 12.82
CA LEU A 176 -8.28 -16.25 11.95
C LEU A 176 -8.25 -17.56 12.75
N PRO A 177 -9.36 -18.33 12.76
CA PRO A 177 -9.41 -19.60 13.50
C PRO A 177 -8.26 -20.53 13.16
N THR A 178 -7.67 -21.20 14.17
CA THR A 178 -6.47 -22.03 14.00
C THR A 178 -6.67 -23.21 13.06
N ARG A 179 -7.91 -23.70 12.90
CA ARG A 179 -8.29 -24.77 11.96
C ARG A 179 -8.16 -24.37 10.46
N ILE A 180 -8.17 -23.07 10.16
CA ILE A 180 -8.10 -22.57 8.79
C ILE A 180 -6.63 -22.42 8.38
N ARG A 181 -6.20 -23.13 7.36
CA ARG A 181 -4.81 -23.08 6.88
C ARG A 181 -4.47 -21.73 6.23
N ILE A 182 -3.22 -21.34 6.29
CA ILE A 182 -2.73 -20.10 5.68
C ILE A 182 -1.74 -20.45 4.57
N LEU A 183 -1.94 -19.88 3.38
CA LEU A 183 -0.92 -19.76 2.36
C LEU A 183 -0.54 -18.27 2.24
N GLY A 184 0.63 -17.90 2.78
CA GLY A 184 1.15 -16.54 2.67
C GLY A 184 2.12 -16.43 1.49
N LEU A 185 1.81 -15.57 0.53
CA LEU A 185 2.68 -15.27 -0.61
C LEU A 185 3.40 -13.94 -0.36
N SER A 186 4.70 -13.92 -0.54
CA SER A 186 5.53 -12.74 -0.29
C SER A 186 6.53 -12.49 -1.42
N ALA A 187 6.90 -11.22 -1.59
CA ALA A 187 8.19 -10.90 -2.17
C ALA A 187 9.32 -11.39 -1.24
N THR A 188 10.57 -11.31 -1.68
CA THR A 188 11.72 -11.67 -0.83
C THR A 188 11.77 -10.78 0.41
N ALA A 189 11.89 -11.42 1.58
CA ALA A 189 12.05 -10.78 2.89
C ALA A 189 13.14 -11.50 3.67
N SER A 190 13.95 -10.77 4.45
CA SER A 190 15.11 -11.36 5.15
C SER A 190 14.72 -12.20 6.35
N ASN A 191 13.57 -11.92 6.99
CA ASN A 191 13.14 -12.54 8.25
C ASN A 191 11.82 -13.34 8.15
N LEU A 192 11.54 -13.99 7.01
CA LEU A 192 10.30 -14.76 6.85
C LEU A 192 10.15 -15.89 7.89
N GLU A 193 11.27 -16.48 8.34
CA GLU A 193 11.31 -17.47 9.41
C GLU A 193 10.83 -16.91 10.74
N GLU A 194 11.09 -15.63 11.01
CA GLU A 194 10.57 -14.94 12.19
C GLU A 194 9.04 -14.82 12.13
N VAL A 195 8.51 -14.45 10.95
CA VAL A 195 7.06 -14.41 10.71
C VAL A 195 6.43 -15.79 10.87
N ALA A 196 7.07 -16.84 10.33
CA ALA A 196 6.60 -18.22 10.48
C ALA A 196 6.63 -18.69 11.94
N SER A 197 7.69 -18.35 12.70
CA SER A 197 7.80 -18.67 14.12
C SER A 197 6.69 -17.98 14.94
N TRP A 198 6.41 -16.71 14.65
CA TRP A 198 5.28 -15.99 15.23
C TRP A 198 3.95 -16.67 14.91
N LEU A 199 3.69 -17.00 13.64
CA LEU A 199 2.45 -17.69 13.25
C LEU A 199 2.34 -19.07 13.88
N THR A 200 3.45 -19.83 14.00
CA THR A 200 3.48 -21.12 14.68
C THR A 200 3.08 -20.96 16.15
N GLU A 201 3.58 -19.94 16.84
CA GLU A 201 3.22 -19.64 18.23
C GLU A 201 1.73 -19.33 18.40
N ILE A 202 1.20 -18.39 17.60
CA ILE A 202 -0.20 -17.95 17.77
C ILE A 202 -1.23 -18.96 17.26
N ARG A 203 -0.82 -19.90 16.40
CA ARG A 203 -1.72 -20.90 15.80
C ARG A 203 -1.55 -22.30 16.41
N GLU A 204 -0.52 -22.49 17.20
CA GLU A 204 -0.17 -23.80 17.81
C GLU A 204 0.01 -24.92 16.77
N THR A 205 0.35 -24.55 15.53
CA THR A 205 0.55 -25.45 14.40
C THR A 205 1.78 -25.02 13.62
N ASP A 206 2.57 -25.98 13.16
CA ASP A 206 3.82 -25.70 12.44
C ASP A 206 3.55 -25.01 11.09
N VAL A 207 4.18 -23.86 10.86
CA VAL A 207 4.09 -23.10 9.63
C VAL A 207 5.38 -23.28 8.84
N LYS A 208 5.26 -23.85 7.64
CA LYS A 208 6.41 -24.13 6.77
C LYS A 208 6.83 -22.91 5.99
N VAL A 209 8.13 -22.76 5.76
CA VAL A 209 8.71 -21.69 4.94
C VAL A 209 9.35 -22.29 3.71
N VAL A 210 8.96 -21.78 2.56
CA VAL A 210 9.56 -22.12 1.27
C VAL A 210 10.19 -20.87 0.68
N ARG A 211 11.45 -20.96 0.29
CA ARG A 211 12.19 -19.83 -0.28
C ARG A 211 12.69 -20.13 -1.68
N GLU A 212 12.51 -19.16 -2.56
CA GLU A 212 13.22 -19.10 -3.84
C GLU A 212 13.98 -17.80 -3.90
N ASN A 213 15.28 -17.88 -4.11
CA ASN A 213 16.14 -16.70 -4.21
C ASN A 213 16.56 -16.42 -5.65
N GLU A 214 16.45 -17.42 -6.53
CA GLU A 214 16.85 -17.28 -7.93
C GLU A 214 15.64 -16.78 -8.76
N ARG A 215 15.92 -15.84 -9.62
CA ARG A 215 14.93 -15.34 -10.56
C ARG A 215 14.88 -16.24 -11.79
N ALA A 216 13.67 -16.50 -12.30
CA ALA A 216 13.48 -17.21 -13.58
C ALA A 216 14.20 -16.49 -14.75
N VAL A 217 14.25 -15.15 -14.72
CA VAL A 217 15.01 -14.33 -15.67
C VAL A 217 15.97 -13.43 -14.87
N PRO A 218 17.28 -13.64 -14.94
CA PRO A 218 18.26 -12.84 -14.21
C PRO A 218 18.23 -11.36 -14.61
N LEU A 219 18.49 -10.45 -13.66
CA LEU A 219 18.54 -9.01 -13.91
C LEU A 219 19.99 -8.55 -14.15
N LYS A 220 20.14 -7.59 -15.08
CA LYS A 220 21.38 -6.83 -15.25
C LYS A 220 21.09 -5.35 -15.02
N ILE A 221 21.77 -4.78 -14.01
CA ILE A 221 21.59 -3.38 -13.63
C ILE A 221 22.64 -2.52 -14.34
N TYR A 222 22.16 -1.47 -14.98
CA TYR A 222 22.93 -0.47 -15.70
C TYR A 222 22.65 0.92 -15.13
N MET A 223 23.67 1.78 -15.23
CA MET A 223 23.55 3.22 -15.02
C MET A 223 23.57 3.93 -16.36
N ALA A 224 22.81 5.03 -16.46
CA ALA A 224 22.72 5.80 -17.70
C ALA A 224 22.86 7.30 -17.44
N SER A 225 23.82 7.91 -18.13
CA SER A 225 23.97 9.36 -18.22
C SER A 225 24.44 9.79 -19.62
N LEU A 226 24.29 11.09 -19.93
CA LEU A 226 24.83 11.65 -21.17
C LEU A 226 26.35 11.49 -21.29
N GLU A 227 27.04 11.50 -20.17
CA GLU A 227 28.51 11.41 -20.11
C GLU A 227 29.05 10.00 -20.30
N THR A 228 28.31 9.02 -19.81
CA THR A 228 28.76 7.61 -19.78
C THR A 228 28.08 6.74 -20.81
N GLY A 229 26.92 7.15 -21.33
CA GLY A 229 25.99 6.27 -22.00
C GLY A 229 25.37 5.25 -21.04
N ILE A 230 24.79 4.19 -21.54
CA ILE A 230 24.27 3.06 -20.73
C ILE A 230 25.42 2.09 -20.45
N VAL A 231 25.86 2.01 -19.20
CA VAL A 231 26.99 1.18 -18.78
C VAL A 231 26.66 0.36 -17.52
N PRO A 232 27.28 -0.83 -17.34
CA PRO A 232 27.14 -1.58 -16.09
C PRO A 232 27.59 -0.74 -14.89
N VAL A 233 26.95 -0.96 -13.72
CA VAL A 233 27.22 -0.21 -12.47
C VAL A 233 28.71 -0.17 -12.12
N LYS A 234 29.42 -1.30 -12.23
CA LYS A 234 30.87 -1.36 -11.96
C LYS A 234 31.68 -0.40 -12.84
N LYS A 235 31.31 -0.28 -14.11
CA LYS A 235 31.97 0.65 -15.05
C LYS A 235 31.65 2.10 -14.71
N PHE A 236 30.41 2.41 -14.35
CA PHE A 236 29.97 3.72 -13.91
C PHE A 236 30.75 4.17 -12.66
N ASN A 237 30.85 3.32 -11.64
CA ASN A 237 31.63 3.55 -10.43
C ASN A 237 33.11 3.88 -10.73
N ASN A 238 33.72 3.14 -11.66
CA ASN A 238 35.11 3.38 -12.03
C ASN A 238 35.31 4.73 -12.74
N LEU A 239 34.36 5.13 -13.60
CA LEU A 239 34.37 6.43 -14.29
C LEU A 239 34.20 7.57 -13.29
N TYR A 240 33.29 7.43 -12.33
CA TYR A 240 33.06 8.39 -11.26
C TYR A 240 34.32 8.59 -10.39
N LYS A 241 34.93 7.49 -9.90
CA LYS A 241 36.17 7.52 -9.09
C LYS A 241 37.37 8.09 -9.85
N GLY A 242 37.39 7.89 -11.16
CA GLY A 242 38.45 8.44 -12.05
C GLY A 242 38.35 9.95 -12.30
N GLY A 243 37.43 10.66 -11.65
CA GLY A 243 37.29 12.12 -11.71
C GLY A 243 36.72 12.65 -13.03
N ARG A 244 36.25 11.81 -13.92
CA ARG A 244 35.53 12.24 -15.12
C ARG A 244 34.14 12.74 -14.73
N GLY A 245 33.93 14.05 -14.79
CA GLY A 245 32.62 14.68 -14.52
C GLY A 245 32.55 15.55 -13.25
N ARG A 246 33.55 15.54 -12.38
CA ARG A 246 33.59 16.46 -11.24
C ARG A 246 33.93 17.88 -11.71
N GLY A 247 32.92 18.75 -11.77
CA GLY A 247 33.14 20.21 -11.83
C GLY A 247 32.94 20.91 -13.17
N ASN A 248 32.25 20.32 -14.13
CA ASN A 248 31.93 21.02 -15.36
C ASN A 248 30.42 20.96 -15.59
N GLY A 249 29.63 21.86 -15.02
CA GLY A 249 28.18 22.03 -15.15
C GLY A 249 27.54 21.20 -16.29
N GLY A 250 27.55 19.86 -16.15
CA GLY A 250 27.14 18.90 -17.16
C GLY A 250 25.66 19.10 -17.49
N LYS A 251 25.27 18.86 -18.73
CA LYS A 251 23.87 18.86 -19.11
C LYS A 251 23.19 17.68 -18.40
N SER A 252 22.18 17.94 -17.60
CA SER A 252 21.38 16.90 -16.94
C SER A 252 20.82 15.91 -17.98
N THR A 253 20.97 14.62 -17.67
CA THR A 253 20.45 13.53 -18.49
C THR A 253 18.92 13.51 -18.40
N ARG A 254 18.26 13.66 -19.55
CA ARG A 254 16.80 13.59 -19.64
C ARG A 254 16.35 12.25 -20.21
N HIS A 255 15.11 11.87 -19.93
CA HIS A 255 14.52 10.60 -20.35
C HIS A 255 14.68 10.31 -21.86
N TYR A 256 14.53 11.33 -22.72
CA TYR A 256 14.65 11.15 -24.17
C TYR A 256 16.09 10.83 -24.61
N HIS A 257 17.12 11.35 -23.93
CA HIS A 257 18.50 10.98 -24.20
C HIS A 257 18.73 9.49 -23.95
N LEU A 258 18.11 8.96 -22.90
CA LEU A 258 18.21 7.56 -22.54
C LEU A 258 17.60 6.65 -23.61
N PHE A 259 16.39 6.98 -24.08
CA PHE A 259 15.74 6.24 -25.15
C PHE A 259 16.46 6.35 -26.50
N ASP A 260 17.14 7.49 -26.75
CA ASP A 260 17.98 7.64 -27.92
C ASP A 260 19.22 6.73 -27.88
N MET A 261 19.77 6.49 -26.69
CA MET A 261 20.87 5.56 -26.46
C MET A 261 20.46 4.08 -26.45
N MET A 262 19.16 3.78 -26.29
CA MET A 262 18.65 2.41 -26.24
C MET A 262 18.60 1.79 -27.63
N GLN A 263 19.05 0.55 -27.71
CA GLN A 263 18.94 -0.27 -28.92
C GLN A 263 17.52 -0.87 -29.03
N ASP A 264 17.08 -1.20 -30.24
CA ASP A 264 15.71 -1.64 -30.53
C ASP A 264 15.31 -2.92 -29.78
N TRP A 265 16.23 -3.83 -29.53
CA TRP A 265 15.99 -5.06 -28.81
C TRP A 265 15.69 -4.87 -27.30
N ARG A 266 15.89 -3.67 -26.76
CA ARG A 266 15.58 -3.33 -25.37
C ARG A 266 14.13 -2.96 -25.14
N PHE A 267 13.31 -2.95 -26.17
CA PHE A 267 11.88 -2.72 -26.05
C PHE A 267 11.08 -4.03 -25.96
N PRO A 268 9.89 -4.06 -25.32
CA PRO A 268 9.24 -2.92 -24.64
C PRO A 268 9.94 -2.51 -23.36
N ALA A 269 9.79 -1.23 -23.00
CA ALA A 269 10.37 -0.65 -21.80
C ALA A 269 9.31 -0.02 -20.88
N LEU A 270 9.36 -0.37 -19.58
CA LEU A 270 8.65 0.33 -18.52
C LEU A 270 9.55 1.42 -17.96
N TYR A 271 9.03 2.65 -17.85
CA TYR A 271 9.76 3.80 -17.32
C TYR A 271 9.09 4.28 -16.03
N PHE A 272 9.67 3.97 -14.87
CA PHE A 272 9.15 4.36 -13.57
C PHE A 272 9.52 5.80 -13.21
N ILE A 273 8.48 6.58 -12.87
CA ILE A 273 8.58 7.97 -12.42
C ILE A 273 7.69 8.12 -11.18
N PHE A 274 8.20 8.78 -10.15
CA PHE A 274 7.48 8.95 -8.88
C PHE A 274 6.68 10.28 -8.84
N SER A 275 6.21 10.74 -10.01
CA SER A 275 5.38 11.95 -10.16
C SER A 275 4.34 11.73 -11.25
N ARG A 276 3.06 11.72 -10.91
CA ARG A 276 1.93 11.51 -11.84
C ARG A 276 1.94 12.49 -13.01
N LYS A 277 2.11 13.79 -12.75
CA LYS A 277 2.17 14.84 -13.78
C LYS A 277 3.34 14.67 -14.74
N LEU A 278 4.49 14.22 -14.26
CA LEU A 278 5.64 13.95 -15.10
C LEU A 278 5.42 12.75 -16.02
N VAL A 279 4.70 11.73 -15.59
CA VAL A 279 4.39 10.53 -16.39
C VAL A 279 3.75 10.95 -17.72
N GLU A 280 2.64 11.67 -17.72
CA GLU A 280 1.95 12.11 -18.93
C GLU A 280 2.77 13.11 -19.74
N LYS A 281 3.36 14.10 -19.05
CA LYS A 281 4.18 15.14 -19.69
C LYS A 281 5.35 14.56 -20.47
N LEU A 282 6.04 13.58 -19.88
CA LEU A 282 7.21 12.94 -20.49
C LEU A 282 6.80 12.00 -21.62
N ALA A 283 5.69 11.25 -21.50
CA ALA A 283 5.15 10.41 -22.56
C ALA A 283 4.80 11.27 -23.80
N ARG A 284 4.00 12.32 -23.61
CA ARG A 284 3.64 13.26 -24.69
C ARG A 284 4.86 14.02 -25.25
N GLY A 285 5.86 14.30 -24.39
CA GLY A 285 7.14 14.93 -24.79
C GLY A 285 7.97 14.01 -25.68
N LEU A 286 8.14 12.75 -25.30
CA LEU A 286 8.84 11.73 -26.08
C LEU A 286 8.23 11.57 -27.47
N ALA A 287 6.90 11.51 -27.53
CA ALA A 287 6.16 11.34 -28.78
C ALA A 287 6.42 12.45 -29.81
N ARG A 288 6.77 13.67 -29.39
CA ARG A 288 7.03 14.81 -30.29
C ARG A 288 8.44 14.82 -30.86
N GLY A 289 9.40 14.17 -30.19
CA GLY A 289 10.81 14.17 -30.55
C GLY A 289 11.20 13.16 -31.65
N ASP A 290 12.50 13.12 -31.93
CA ASP A 290 13.08 12.17 -32.89
C ASP A 290 12.92 10.70 -32.42
N VAL A 291 13.03 10.47 -31.13
CA VAL A 291 12.78 9.16 -30.52
C VAL A 291 11.34 8.71 -30.78
N GLY A 292 10.35 9.61 -30.68
CA GLY A 292 8.96 9.29 -31.01
C GLY A 292 8.75 8.91 -32.47
N ARG A 293 9.55 9.46 -33.38
CA ARG A 293 9.55 9.06 -34.81
C ARG A 293 10.17 7.66 -34.99
N LYS A 294 11.21 7.33 -34.22
CA LYS A 294 11.82 5.99 -34.22
C LYS A 294 10.81 4.95 -33.70
N LEU A 295 10.20 5.19 -32.54
CA LEU A 295 9.22 4.29 -31.92
C LEU A 295 7.97 4.10 -32.80
N SER A 296 7.49 5.15 -33.48
CA SER A 296 6.37 5.06 -34.42
C SER A 296 6.61 4.08 -35.59
N LYS A 297 7.86 3.85 -35.98
CA LYS A 297 8.21 2.86 -37.00
C LYS A 297 8.19 1.42 -36.47
N MET A 298 8.30 1.26 -35.17
CA MET A 298 8.25 -0.04 -34.49
C MET A 298 6.82 -0.40 -34.07
N ALA A 299 5.92 0.58 -33.99
CA ALA A 299 4.55 0.40 -33.52
C ALA A 299 3.65 -0.13 -34.65
N ASP A 300 2.79 -1.10 -34.32
CA ASP A 300 1.69 -1.50 -35.20
C ASP A 300 0.56 -0.45 -35.09
N THR A 301 0.70 0.61 -35.87
CA THR A 301 -0.26 1.71 -35.88
C THR A 301 -1.66 1.30 -36.31
N GLN A 302 -1.80 0.22 -37.12
CA GLN A 302 -3.11 -0.27 -37.55
C GLN A 302 -3.83 -0.91 -36.37
N ALA A 303 -3.20 -1.87 -35.72
CA ALA A 303 -3.78 -2.55 -34.55
C ALA A 303 -4.12 -1.55 -33.45
N ILE A 304 -3.22 -0.60 -33.15
CA ILE A 304 -3.49 0.47 -32.16
C ILE A 304 -4.73 1.29 -32.56
N ASN A 305 -4.89 1.64 -33.86
CA ASN A 305 -6.07 2.40 -34.29
C ASN A 305 -7.37 1.63 -34.15
N GLU A 306 -7.35 0.32 -34.30
CA GLU A 306 -8.54 -0.53 -34.10
C GLU A 306 -9.02 -0.43 -32.65
N HIS A 307 -8.13 -0.56 -31.66
CA HIS A 307 -8.44 -0.37 -30.24
C HIS A 307 -8.88 1.07 -29.91
N LEU A 308 -8.18 2.08 -30.45
CA LEU A 308 -8.55 3.48 -30.22
C LEU A 308 -9.92 3.85 -30.79
N ASN A 309 -10.30 3.30 -31.93
CA ASN A 309 -11.61 3.56 -32.54
C ASN A 309 -12.73 2.89 -31.74
N ALA A 310 -12.54 1.63 -31.33
CA ALA A 310 -13.49 0.95 -30.46
C ALA A 310 -13.68 1.71 -29.13
N PHE A 311 -12.59 2.13 -28.50
CA PHE A 311 -12.63 2.91 -27.29
C PHE A 311 -13.33 4.27 -27.48
N GLU A 312 -13.14 4.96 -28.60
CA GLU A 312 -13.75 6.27 -28.87
C GLU A 312 -15.25 6.17 -29.13
N GLU A 313 -15.72 5.03 -29.67
CA GLU A 313 -17.16 4.75 -29.85
C GLU A 313 -17.84 4.62 -28.48
N GLU A 314 -17.17 4.05 -27.48
CA GLU A 314 -17.69 3.83 -26.15
C GLU A 314 -17.48 5.07 -25.22
N TYR A 315 -16.30 5.69 -25.31
CA TYR A 315 -15.89 6.82 -24.45
C TYR A 315 -15.45 8.05 -25.30
N PRO A 316 -16.36 8.79 -25.92
CA PRO A 316 -16.03 9.77 -27.01
C PRO A 316 -15.20 10.98 -26.55
N GLU A 317 -15.17 11.32 -25.27
CA GLU A 317 -14.48 12.54 -24.79
C GLU A 317 -13.24 12.29 -23.94
N VAL A 318 -12.92 11.04 -23.63
CA VAL A 318 -11.82 10.69 -22.70
C VAL A 318 -10.44 10.91 -23.33
N LEU A 319 -10.28 10.67 -24.63
CA LEU A 319 -8.99 10.80 -25.32
C LEU A 319 -8.86 12.13 -26.08
N SER A 320 -7.91 12.96 -25.67
CA SER A 320 -7.55 14.13 -26.47
C SER A 320 -6.86 13.73 -27.80
N PRO A 321 -6.90 14.59 -28.84
CA PRO A 321 -6.16 14.33 -30.08
C PRO A 321 -4.64 14.13 -29.87
N ARG A 322 -4.09 14.72 -28.79
CA ARG A 322 -2.66 14.55 -28.43
C ARG A 322 -2.40 13.17 -27.85
N ASP A 323 -3.34 12.64 -27.07
CA ASP A 323 -3.23 11.32 -26.44
C ASP A 323 -3.28 10.23 -27.51
N LYS A 324 -4.24 10.32 -28.43
CA LYS A 324 -4.31 9.43 -29.59
C LYS A 324 -3.02 9.46 -30.43
N ALA A 325 -2.47 10.65 -30.67
CA ALA A 325 -1.22 10.79 -31.41
C ALA A 325 -0.01 10.21 -30.65
N THR A 326 -0.06 10.15 -29.31
CA THR A 326 0.99 9.56 -28.48
C THR A 326 0.88 8.04 -28.48
N LEU A 327 -0.31 7.50 -28.22
CA LEU A 327 -0.58 6.06 -28.22
C LEU A 327 -0.30 5.41 -29.59
N ARG A 328 -0.67 6.06 -30.71
CA ARG A 328 -0.35 5.62 -32.09
C ARG A 328 1.13 5.39 -32.36
N LYS A 329 2.01 5.98 -31.56
CA LYS A 329 3.47 5.78 -31.64
C LYS A 329 3.98 4.67 -30.74
N GLY A 330 3.09 3.89 -30.14
CA GLY A 330 3.45 2.86 -29.19
C GLY A 330 4.00 3.40 -27.87
N ILE A 331 3.57 4.61 -27.46
CA ILE A 331 3.96 5.26 -26.22
C ILE A 331 2.72 5.46 -25.36
N GLY A 332 2.71 4.80 -24.19
CA GLY A 332 1.64 4.88 -23.21
C GLY A 332 2.07 5.55 -21.91
N TRP A 333 1.10 5.80 -21.04
CA TRP A 333 1.30 6.27 -19.68
C TRP A 333 0.26 5.67 -18.75
N HIS A 334 0.66 5.41 -17.50
CA HIS A 334 -0.20 4.75 -16.52
C HIS A 334 0.09 5.26 -15.10
N HIS A 335 -0.92 5.72 -14.40
CA HIS A 335 -0.87 6.09 -12.98
C HIS A 335 -2.28 6.13 -12.38
N ALA A 336 -2.39 6.11 -11.07
CA ALA A 336 -3.66 6.04 -10.35
C ALA A 336 -4.62 7.24 -10.57
N GLY A 337 -4.20 8.29 -11.25
CA GLY A 337 -4.98 9.51 -11.50
C GLY A 337 -5.49 9.68 -12.94
N ILE A 338 -5.35 8.68 -13.83
CA ILE A 338 -5.95 8.73 -15.17
C ILE A 338 -7.36 8.14 -15.13
N HIS A 339 -8.18 8.56 -16.09
CA HIS A 339 -9.53 8.03 -16.27
C HIS A 339 -9.48 6.50 -16.40
N VAL A 340 -10.43 5.83 -15.78
CA VAL A 340 -10.39 4.37 -15.64
C VAL A 340 -10.47 3.65 -16.98
N ALA A 341 -11.41 4.06 -17.84
CA ALA A 341 -11.48 3.49 -19.18
C ALA A 341 -10.15 3.66 -19.95
N LEU A 342 -9.48 4.82 -19.79
CA LEU A 342 -8.15 5.03 -20.38
C LEU A 342 -7.09 4.13 -19.76
N LYS A 343 -7.20 3.84 -18.46
CA LYS A 343 -6.32 2.91 -17.75
C LYS A 343 -6.46 1.50 -18.36
N ALA A 344 -7.70 1.02 -18.49
CA ALA A 344 -8.01 -0.28 -19.10
C ALA A 344 -7.49 -0.35 -20.55
N LEU A 345 -7.74 0.66 -21.36
CA LEU A 345 -7.21 0.73 -22.73
C LEU A 345 -5.68 0.63 -22.79
N VAL A 346 -4.97 1.36 -21.91
CA VAL A 346 -3.49 1.32 -21.88
C VAL A 346 -2.99 -0.05 -21.44
N GLU A 347 -3.66 -0.69 -20.49
CA GLU A 347 -3.37 -2.05 -20.04
C GLU A 347 -3.58 -3.04 -21.18
N GLU A 348 -4.71 -2.98 -21.88
CA GLU A 348 -5.02 -3.80 -23.04
C GLU A 348 -4.00 -3.65 -24.19
N LEU A 349 -3.66 -2.40 -24.55
CA LEU A 349 -2.63 -2.14 -25.56
C LEU A 349 -1.26 -2.68 -25.17
N TYR A 350 -0.95 -2.67 -23.86
CA TYR A 350 0.31 -3.21 -23.35
C TYR A 350 0.32 -4.73 -23.37
N GLU A 351 -0.75 -5.39 -22.94
CA GLU A 351 -0.93 -6.85 -23.00
C GLU A 351 -0.86 -7.37 -24.43
N ALA A 352 -1.51 -6.65 -25.36
CA ALA A 352 -1.43 -6.93 -26.78
C ALA A 352 -0.04 -6.65 -27.39
N ARG A 353 0.94 -6.18 -26.59
CA ARG A 353 2.32 -5.85 -27.01
C ARG A 353 2.39 -4.74 -28.07
N LEU A 354 1.43 -3.83 -28.07
CA LEU A 354 1.34 -2.72 -28.99
C LEU A 354 2.11 -1.47 -28.49
N LEU A 355 2.41 -1.41 -27.18
CA LEU A 355 3.20 -0.32 -26.59
C LEU A 355 4.67 -0.70 -26.49
N ASN A 356 5.53 0.12 -27.06
CA ASN A 356 6.99 0.00 -26.96
C ASN A 356 7.55 0.65 -25.70
N VAL A 357 6.91 1.71 -25.20
CA VAL A 357 7.30 2.44 -23.99
C VAL A 357 6.05 2.73 -23.18
N LEU A 358 6.07 2.36 -21.91
CA LEU A 358 5.04 2.72 -20.94
C LEU A 358 5.67 3.51 -19.79
N TYR A 359 5.30 4.77 -19.64
CA TYR A 359 5.63 5.56 -18.47
C TYR A 359 4.65 5.27 -17.35
N CYS A 360 5.12 4.94 -16.16
CA CYS A 360 4.24 4.56 -15.05
C CYS A 360 4.77 4.99 -13.68
N THR A 361 3.87 5.02 -12.70
CA THR A 361 4.19 5.17 -11.29
C THR A 361 4.39 3.81 -10.62
N SER A 362 4.85 3.80 -9.36
CA SER A 362 5.05 2.55 -8.58
C SER A 362 3.77 1.70 -8.46
N THR A 363 2.58 2.31 -8.54
CA THR A 363 1.30 1.60 -8.49
C THR A 363 1.15 0.56 -9.60
N PHE A 364 1.77 0.77 -10.76
CA PHE A 364 1.80 -0.20 -11.86
C PHE A 364 2.60 -1.48 -11.52
N ALA A 365 3.53 -1.41 -10.57
CA ALA A 365 4.29 -2.58 -10.13
C ALA A 365 3.48 -3.49 -9.20
N LEU A 366 2.45 -2.96 -8.55
CA LEU A 366 1.59 -3.68 -7.63
C LEU A 366 0.37 -4.22 -8.37
N GLY A 367 0.22 -5.53 -8.40
CA GLY A 367 -1.01 -6.17 -8.84
C GLY A 367 -1.16 -6.48 -10.34
N ILE A 368 -0.37 -5.91 -11.24
CA ILE A 368 -0.51 -6.14 -12.68
C ILE A 368 0.66 -7.00 -13.19
N ASN A 369 0.38 -8.14 -13.80
CA ASN A 369 1.41 -9.02 -14.36
C ASN A 369 1.79 -8.62 -15.79
N MET A 370 2.44 -7.47 -15.93
CA MET A 370 2.86 -6.92 -17.23
C MET A 370 4.39 -6.80 -17.32
N PRO A 371 5.10 -7.85 -17.75
CA PRO A 371 6.55 -7.83 -17.86
C PRO A 371 7.02 -7.06 -19.10
N ALA A 372 8.19 -6.42 -18.99
CA ALA A 372 8.89 -5.76 -20.07
C ALA A 372 10.25 -6.41 -20.34
N ARG A 373 10.87 -6.10 -21.48
CA ARG A 373 12.28 -6.45 -21.70
C ARG A 373 13.21 -5.64 -20.81
N THR A 374 12.87 -4.34 -20.65
CA THR A 374 13.68 -3.38 -19.88
C THR A 374 12.82 -2.58 -18.91
N VAL A 375 13.31 -2.41 -17.70
CA VAL A 375 12.77 -1.47 -16.71
C VAL A 375 13.75 -0.30 -16.54
N VAL A 376 13.21 0.90 -16.53
CA VAL A 376 13.98 2.13 -16.37
C VAL A 376 13.48 2.89 -15.15
N PHE A 377 14.39 3.32 -14.29
CA PHE A 377 14.11 4.21 -13.17
C PHE A 377 14.56 5.63 -13.49
N ASP A 378 13.67 6.61 -13.36
CA ASP A 378 14.01 8.03 -13.50
C ASP A 378 14.92 8.54 -12.36
N GLY A 379 14.89 7.87 -11.23
CA GLY A 379 15.71 8.07 -10.04
C GLY A 379 15.44 6.98 -9.02
N LEU A 380 16.15 6.99 -7.90
CA LEU A 380 16.02 6.01 -6.80
C LEU A 380 15.40 6.62 -5.54
N THR A 381 14.78 7.78 -5.64
CA THR A 381 14.08 8.47 -4.55
C THR A 381 12.64 8.75 -4.93
N LYS A 382 11.75 8.74 -3.95
CA LYS A 382 10.32 9.06 -4.09
C LYS A 382 9.88 10.04 -3.01
N TYR A 383 8.81 10.78 -3.27
CA TYR A 383 8.15 11.59 -2.25
C TYR A 383 7.13 10.71 -1.50
N ASN A 384 7.20 10.66 -0.17
CA ASN A 384 6.33 9.83 0.66
C ASN A 384 5.10 10.58 1.22
N GLY A 385 4.89 11.82 0.82
CA GLY A 385 3.86 12.71 1.34
C GLY A 385 4.41 13.80 2.27
N VAL A 386 5.58 13.58 2.87
CA VAL A 386 6.27 14.51 3.78
C VAL A 386 7.64 14.89 3.22
N ASP A 387 8.47 13.89 2.93
CA ASP A 387 9.86 14.07 2.50
C ASP A 387 10.20 13.26 1.26
N VAL A 388 11.32 13.61 0.60
CA VAL A 388 11.92 12.79 -0.43
C VAL A 388 12.76 11.70 0.22
N VAL A 389 12.32 10.46 0.09
CA VAL A 389 12.96 9.28 0.69
C VAL A 389 13.52 8.35 -0.38
N PRO A 390 14.59 7.59 -0.09
CA PRO A 390 15.07 6.56 -1.00
C PRO A 390 14.05 5.42 -1.14
N LEU A 391 14.09 4.72 -2.27
CA LEU A 391 13.36 3.48 -2.44
C LEU A 391 13.90 2.42 -1.48
N THR A 392 13.00 1.58 -0.96
CA THR A 392 13.42 0.34 -0.30
C THR A 392 13.91 -0.68 -1.32
N VAL A 393 14.69 -1.68 -0.88
CA VAL A 393 15.12 -2.78 -1.76
C VAL A 393 13.91 -3.53 -2.28
N ARG A 394 12.92 -3.77 -1.44
CA ARG A 394 11.67 -4.44 -1.79
C ARG A 394 10.92 -3.71 -2.89
N GLU A 395 10.69 -2.40 -2.76
CA GLU A 395 10.03 -1.59 -3.79
C GLU A 395 10.82 -1.59 -5.12
N PHE A 396 12.13 -1.41 -5.03
CA PHE A 396 12.96 -1.48 -6.22
C PHE A 396 12.85 -2.84 -6.90
N MET A 397 12.93 -3.94 -6.16
CA MET A 397 12.87 -5.29 -6.70
C MET A 397 11.48 -5.66 -7.24
N GLN A 398 10.40 -5.16 -6.66
CA GLN A 398 9.05 -5.30 -7.22
C GLN A 398 8.93 -4.65 -8.60
N MET A 399 9.46 -3.43 -8.76
CA MET A 399 9.47 -2.72 -10.04
C MET A 399 10.51 -3.31 -11.01
N ALA A 400 11.75 -3.52 -10.58
CA ALA A 400 12.81 -4.15 -11.36
C ALA A 400 12.45 -5.57 -11.79
N GLY A 401 11.67 -6.26 -10.96
CA GLY A 401 11.14 -7.59 -11.22
C GLY A 401 10.24 -7.70 -12.45
N ARG A 402 9.76 -6.59 -12.97
CA ARG A 402 9.05 -6.53 -14.24
C ARG A 402 9.97 -6.64 -15.46
N ALA A 403 11.30 -6.53 -15.27
CA ALA A 403 12.26 -6.71 -16.34
C ALA A 403 12.53 -8.20 -16.61
N GLY A 404 12.52 -8.58 -17.89
CA GLY A 404 12.73 -9.95 -18.34
C GLY A 404 11.44 -10.78 -18.38
N ARG A 405 11.03 -11.18 -19.58
CA ARG A 405 9.83 -12.00 -19.82
C ARG A 405 10.20 -13.47 -19.78
N ARG A 406 9.62 -14.23 -18.85
CA ARG A 406 9.84 -15.70 -18.74
C ARG A 406 9.54 -16.40 -20.07
N GLY A 407 10.43 -17.26 -20.50
CA GLY A 407 10.31 -18.01 -21.77
C GLY A 407 10.61 -17.21 -23.05
N ILE A 408 10.92 -15.90 -22.94
CA ILE A 408 11.23 -15.02 -24.08
C ILE A 408 12.60 -14.40 -23.97
N ASP A 409 12.90 -13.82 -22.80
CA ASP A 409 14.15 -13.10 -22.57
C ASP A 409 15.10 -13.95 -21.70
N GLU A 410 16.39 -14.02 -22.06
CA GLU A 410 17.42 -14.66 -21.24
C GLU A 410 17.82 -13.80 -20.05
N VAL A 411 17.66 -12.48 -20.15
CA VAL A 411 18.06 -11.49 -19.15
C VAL A 411 17.11 -10.31 -19.17
N GLY A 412 16.73 -9.79 -18.00
CA GLY A 412 16.01 -8.53 -17.83
C GLY A 412 17.01 -7.37 -17.64
N ASP A 413 16.84 -6.28 -18.39
CA ASP A 413 17.68 -5.09 -18.22
C ASP A 413 17.00 -4.10 -17.28
N VAL A 414 17.71 -3.64 -16.26
CA VAL A 414 17.31 -2.57 -15.35
C VAL A 414 18.25 -1.39 -15.57
N ILE A 415 17.71 -0.24 -15.92
CA ILE A 415 18.50 0.97 -16.21
C ILE A 415 18.12 2.07 -15.22
N VAL A 416 19.08 2.57 -14.46
CA VAL A 416 18.89 3.70 -13.55
C VAL A 416 19.48 4.96 -14.21
N ARG A 417 18.64 5.98 -14.42
CA ARG A 417 19.08 7.30 -14.87
C ARG A 417 19.78 8.01 -13.71
N GLN A 418 21.07 8.30 -13.86
CA GLN A 418 21.87 8.93 -12.81
C GLN A 418 22.98 9.77 -13.39
N ASP A 419 23.01 11.03 -13.04
CA ASP A 419 24.10 11.93 -13.33
C ASP A 419 25.19 11.85 -12.22
N PHE A 420 26.40 12.33 -12.48
CA PHE A 420 27.47 12.28 -11.50
C PHE A 420 27.29 13.24 -10.32
N ASP A 421 26.57 14.35 -10.53
CA ASP A 421 26.45 15.41 -9.51
C ASP A 421 25.80 14.93 -8.23
N ASP A 422 24.81 14.02 -8.34
CA ASP A 422 24.03 13.50 -7.19
C ASP A 422 24.44 12.05 -6.83
N TYR A 423 25.54 11.52 -7.39
CA TYR A 423 25.84 10.11 -7.26
C TYR A 423 26.30 9.69 -5.85
N ASP A 424 26.97 10.58 -5.12
CA ASP A 424 27.42 10.28 -3.75
C ASP A 424 26.26 9.95 -2.81
N GLU A 425 25.09 10.55 -3.02
CA GLU A 425 23.87 10.31 -2.24
C GLU A 425 23.24 8.95 -2.59
N VAL A 426 23.37 8.52 -3.85
CA VAL A 426 22.72 7.31 -4.39
C VAL A 426 23.59 6.07 -4.23
N GLN A 427 24.92 6.22 -4.18
CA GLN A 427 25.86 5.10 -4.15
C GLN A 427 25.63 4.09 -3.02
N PRO A 428 25.39 4.48 -1.75
CA PRO A 428 25.13 3.54 -0.66
C PRO A 428 23.84 2.73 -0.89
N LEU A 429 22.77 3.39 -1.35
CA LEU A 429 21.52 2.76 -1.68
C LEU A 429 21.68 1.75 -2.82
N LEU A 430 22.38 2.14 -3.88
CA LEU A 430 22.63 1.27 -5.03
C LEU A 430 23.40 0.01 -4.62
N GLY A 431 24.32 0.12 -3.65
CA GLY A 431 25.03 -1.03 -3.08
C GLY A 431 24.09 -2.06 -2.47
N ARG A 432 23.14 -1.62 -1.66
CA ARG A 432 22.10 -2.46 -1.03
C ARG A 432 21.16 -3.08 -2.09
N LEU A 433 20.73 -2.28 -3.07
CA LEU A 433 19.86 -2.74 -4.15
C LEU A 433 20.51 -3.83 -5.00
N ILE A 434 21.81 -3.72 -5.28
CA ILE A 434 22.57 -4.73 -6.06
C ILE A 434 22.84 -5.99 -5.23
N ALA A 435 23.06 -5.84 -3.93
CA ALA A 435 23.26 -6.97 -3.02
C ALA A 435 21.92 -7.70 -2.71
N GLU A 436 20.79 -7.15 -3.18
CA GLU A 436 19.45 -7.66 -2.90
C GLU A 436 19.18 -7.85 -1.39
N GLU A 437 19.76 -6.98 -0.56
CA GLU A 437 19.62 -6.99 0.89
C GLU A 437 18.20 -6.51 1.28
N SER A 438 17.23 -7.43 1.11
CA SER A 438 15.82 -7.15 1.44
C SER A 438 15.66 -6.73 2.91
N GLU A 439 14.85 -5.72 3.14
CA GLU A 439 14.48 -5.27 4.47
C GLU A 439 13.72 -6.39 5.21
N PRO A 440 13.88 -6.51 6.55
CA PRO A 440 13.01 -7.36 7.35
C PRO A 440 11.56 -6.84 7.31
N ILE A 441 10.61 -7.72 7.54
CA ILE A 441 9.24 -7.36 7.84
C ILE A 441 9.19 -6.93 9.30
N GLU A 442 8.94 -5.66 9.55
CA GLU A 442 8.74 -5.12 10.89
C GLU A 442 7.26 -4.88 11.13
N SER A 443 6.78 -5.18 12.33
CA SER A 443 5.40 -4.93 12.66
C SER A 443 5.07 -3.43 12.64
N SER A 444 4.06 -3.07 11.88
CA SER A 444 3.45 -1.73 11.88
C SER A 444 2.20 -1.66 12.76
N PHE A 445 2.01 -2.63 13.65
CA PHE A 445 0.86 -2.65 14.55
C PHE A 445 0.80 -1.39 15.41
N ASN A 446 -0.29 -0.65 15.29
CA ASN A 446 -0.53 0.57 16.03
C ASN A 446 -1.96 0.57 16.61
N LEU A 447 -2.08 0.99 17.85
CA LEU A 447 -3.37 1.16 18.51
C LEU A 447 -3.88 2.57 18.26
N THR A 448 -5.00 2.70 17.57
CA THR A 448 -5.73 3.96 17.42
C THR A 448 -6.87 4.04 18.45
N PHE A 449 -7.44 5.20 18.66
CA PHE A 449 -8.63 5.34 19.53
C PHE A 449 -9.81 4.55 18.99
N HIS A 450 -10.01 4.54 17.65
CA HIS A 450 -10.98 3.70 16.97
C HIS A 450 -10.77 2.21 17.31
N SER A 451 -9.53 1.72 17.24
CA SER A 451 -9.20 0.33 17.58
C SER A 451 -9.52 0.02 19.04
N VAL A 452 -9.13 0.90 19.97
CA VAL A 452 -9.39 0.71 21.41
C VAL A 452 -10.89 0.63 21.70
N VAL A 453 -11.70 1.55 21.16
CA VAL A 453 -13.15 1.53 21.36
C VAL A 453 -13.80 0.28 20.79
N ASN A 454 -13.35 -0.19 19.61
CA ASN A 454 -13.88 -1.40 19.00
C ASN A 454 -13.48 -2.67 19.74
N LEU A 455 -12.27 -2.73 20.31
CA LEU A 455 -11.84 -3.83 21.18
C LEU A 455 -12.68 -3.88 22.46
N VAL A 456 -12.80 -2.77 23.16
CA VAL A 456 -13.56 -2.65 24.42
C VAL A 456 -15.06 -2.96 24.23
N ALA A 457 -15.62 -2.64 23.05
CA ALA A 457 -17.01 -2.92 22.72
C ALA A 457 -17.35 -4.41 22.59
N ARG A 458 -16.32 -5.29 22.47
CA ARG A 458 -16.52 -6.70 22.09
C ARG A 458 -15.84 -7.69 23.02
N PHE A 459 -14.73 -7.31 23.61
CA PHE A 459 -13.85 -8.17 24.37
C PHE A 459 -13.64 -7.61 25.78
N ASP A 460 -13.45 -8.50 26.71
CA ASP A 460 -13.01 -8.11 28.04
C ASP A 460 -11.51 -7.72 28.07
N GLU A 461 -11.08 -7.18 29.20
CA GLU A 461 -9.72 -6.64 29.35
C GLU A 461 -8.64 -7.74 29.27
N GLU A 462 -8.96 -8.97 29.69
CA GLU A 462 -8.05 -10.12 29.65
C GLU A 462 -7.91 -10.65 28.22
N GLU A 463 -9.01 -10.73 27.48
CA GLU A 463 -9.02 -11.09 26.06
C GLU A 463 -8.23 -10.07 25.23
N ILE A 464 -8.46 -8.77 25.44
CA ILE A 464 -7.72 -7.70 24.75
C ILE A 464 -6.23 -7.81 25.05
N ARG A 465 -5.85 -8.01 26.30
CA ARG A 465 -4.46 -8.19 26.70
C ARG A 465 -3.82 -9.37 25.97
N SER A 466 -4.51 -10.51 25.95
CA SER A 466 -4.05 -11.70 25.25
C SER A 466 -3.85 -11.44 23.75
N MET A 467 -4.77 -10.70 23.09
CA MET A 467 -4.66 -10.32 21.68
C MET A 467 -3.42 -9.46 21.42
N LEU A 468 -3.19 -8.44 22.25
CA LEU A 468 -2.03 -7.55 22.11
C LEU A 468 -0.71 -8.28 22.35
N GLU A 469 -0.67 -9.22 23.28
CA GLU A 469 0.51 -10.06 23.54
C GLU A 469 0.78 -11.05 22.41
N ARG A 470 -0.22 -11.43 21.63
CA ARG A 470 -0.11 -12.28 20.43
C ARG A 470 0.27 -11.52 19.16
N SER A 471 0.36 -10.18 19.19
CA SER A 471 0.75 -9.40 18.02
C SER A 471 2.19 -9.69 17.57
N PHE A 472 2.49 -9.52 16.28
CA PHE A 472 3.85 -9.66 15.75
C PHE A 472 4.80 -8.65 16.40
N ARG A 473 4.31 -7.44 16.69
CA ARG A 473 5.08 -6.43 17.44
C ARG A 473 5.51 -6.92 18.82
N ALA A 474 4.61 -7.56 19.57
CA ALA A 474 4.95 -8.13 20.87
C ALA A 474 5.92 -9.31 20.73
N PHE A 475 5.73 -10.18 19.74
CA PHE A 475 6.63 -11.28 19.42
C PHE A 475 8.04 -10.77 19.09
N GLN A 476 8.18 -9.79 18.19
CA GLN A 476 9.48 -9.19 17.84
C GLN A 476 10.16 -8.59 19.07
N ALA A 477 9.41 -7.84 19.89
CA ALA A 477 9.95 -7.26 21.12
C ALA A 477 10.49 -8.32 22.10
N ARG A 478 9.79 -9.47 22.25
CA ARG A 478 10.24 -10.61 23.08
C ARG A 478 11.50 -11.25 22.50
N THR A 479 11.49 -11.57 21.22
CA THR A 479 12.65 -12.19 20.52
C THR A 479 13.89 -11.30 20.61
N GLU A 480 13.75 -10.00 20.44
CA GLU A 480 14.85 -9.06 20.62
C GLU A 480 15.32 -9.00 22.07
N ALA A 481 14.40 -9.02 23.03
CA ALA A 481 14.74 -9.04 24.44
C ALA A 481 15.48 -10.33 24.84
N GLU A 482 15.12 -11.48 24.28
CA GLU A 482 15.81 -12.75 24.47
C GLU A 482 17.23 -12.70 23.89
N ARG A 483 17.40 -12.28 22.64
CA ARG A 483 18.73 -12.09 21.99
C ARG A 483 19.61 -11.11 22.79
N LEU A 484 19.01 -10.04 23.31
CA LEU A 484 19.72 -9.08 24.13
C LEU A 484 20.12 -9.69 25.50
N GLY A 485 19.24 -10.53 26.07
CA GLY A 485 19.53 -11.31 27.27
C GLY A 485 20.75 -12.22 27.09
N GLU A 486 20.81 -12.99 26.00
CA GLU A 486 21.95 -13.85 25.68
C GLU A 486 23.25 -13.02 25.55
N ARG A 487 23.20 -11.89 24.83
CA ARG A 487 24.37 -10.98 24.74
C ARG A 487 24.80 -10.42 26.09
N ILE A 488 23.88 -10.20 27.00
CA ILE A 488 24.17 -9.75 28.37
C ILE A 488 24.88 -10.87 29.14
N GLU A 489 24.38 -12.11 29.06
CA GLU A 489 25.01 -13.26 29.73
C GLU A 489 26.44 -13.50 29.18
N ASP A 490 26.63 -13.46 27.86
CA ASP A 490 27.96 -13.53 27.26
C ASP A 490 28.88 -12.41 27.79
N LYS A 491 28.36 -11.19 27.85
CA LYS A 491 29.14 -10.04 28.34
C LYS A 491 29.42 -10.11 29.83
N ARG A 492 28.51 -10.68 30.63
CA ARG A 492 28.73 -10.98 32.04
C ARG A 492 29.83 -12.04 32.23
N ALA A 493 29.81 -13.09 31.40
CA ALA A 493 30.84 -14.12 31.43
C ALA A 493 32.24 -13.56 31.06
N GLU A 494 32.33 -12.73 30.03
CA GLU A 494 33.57 -12.00 29.69
C GLU A 494 34.05 -11.12 30.83
N ASN A 495 33.16 -10.36 31.46
CA ASN A 495 33.51 -9.46 32.55
C ASN A 495 33.93 -10.24 33.81
N ALA A 496 33.28 -11.37 34.13
CA ALA A 496 33.63 -12.20 35.28
C ALA A 496 35.09 -12.69 35.23
N ALA A 497 35.58 -13.04 34.04
CA ALA A 497 36.98 -13.43 33.85
C ALA A 497 37.95 -12.28 34.14
N VAL A 498 37.58 -11.03 33.86
CA VAL A 498 38.39 -9.82 34.11
C VAL A 498 38.23 -9.36 35.58
N GLU A 499 37.08 -9.59 36.21
CA GLU A 499 36.80 -9.16 37.60
C GLU A 499 37.48 -10.04 38.65
N GLN A 500 37.92 -11.25 38.31
CA GLN A 500 38.70 -12.10 39.21
C GLN A 500 40.10 -11.53 39.52
N GLN A 501 40.59 -10.55 38.77
CA GLN A 501 41.85 -9.87 39.05
C GLN A 501 41.64 -8.71 40.06
N PRO A 502 42.44 -8.64 41.14
CA PRO A 502 42.34 -7.52 42.10
C PRO A 502 42.58 -6.18 41.39
N GLU A 503 41.81 -5.17 41.74
CA GLU A 503 41.96 -3.81 41.15
C GLU A 503 43.39 -3.22 41.34
N GLU A 504 44.03 -3.55 42.43
CA GLU A 504 45.41 -3.13 42.75
C GLU A 504 46.45 -3.73 41.79
N ALA A 505 46.13 -4.82 41.08
CA ALA A 505 47.03 -5.45 40.13
C ALA A 505 46.84 -4.99 38.68
N LEU A 506 45.80 -4.17 38.42
CA LEU A 506 45.47 -3.68 37.09
C LEU A 506 46.17 -2.36 36.76
N GLY A 507 46.83 -2.28 35.62
CA GLY A 507 47.33 -1.04 35.09
C GLY A 507 46.21 -0.07 34.63
N PRO A 508 46.56 1.21 34.42
CA PRO A 508 45.57 2.25 34.07
C PRO A 508 44.68 1.92 32.87
N GLU A 509 45.24 1.29 31.83
CA GLU A 509 44.52 0.88 30.61
C GLU A 509 43.52 -0.22 30.88
N ALA A 510 43.91 -1.25 31.66
CA ALA A 510 43.03 -2.37 32.02
C ALA A 510 41.88 -1.89 32.94
N MET A 511 42.16 -0.94 33.83
CA MET A 511 41.07 -0.29 34.64
C MET A 511 40.11 0.53 33.77
N GLN A 512 40.59 1.23 32.77
CA GLN A 512 39.75 1.98 31.86
C GLN A 512 38.87 1.04 31.00
N GLU A 513 39.41 -0.07 30.54
CA GLU A 513 38.70 -1.09 29.77
C GLU A 513 37.64 -1.78 30.63
N ARG A 514 37.93 -2.11 31.87
CA ARG A 514 36.97 -2.66 32.87
C ARG A 514 35.81 -1.71 33.12
N ARG A 515 36.09 -0.38 33.32
CA ARG A 515 35.05 0.65 33.49
C ARG A 515 34.17 0.77 32.20
N ARG A 516 34.78 0.71 31.02
CA ARG A 516 34.08 0.77 29.73
C ARG A 516 33.17 -0.43 29.54
N SER A 517 33.63 -1.65 29.88
CA SER A 517 32.87 -2.88 29.80
C SER A 517 31.68 -2.90 30.77
N ARG A 518 31.85 -2.47 32.04
CA ARG A 518 30.77 -2.30 33.01
C ARG A 518 29.70 -1.28 32.54
N ARG A 519 30.12 -0.15 31.93
CA ARG A 519 29.19 0.82 31.35
C ARG A 519 28.39 0.23 30.19
N LYS A 520 29.04 -0.54 29.31
CA LYS A 520 28.34 -1.24 28.22
C LYS A 520 27.32 -2.24 28.76
N LEU A 521 27.70 -3.06 29.76
CA LEU A 521 26.78 -4.02 30.37
C LEU A 521 25.57 -3.32 30.98
N ALA A 522 25.77 -2.25 31.75
CA ALA A 522 24.69 -1.49 32.36
C ALA A 522 23.80 -0.78 31.33
N ALA A 523 24.34 -0.42 30.16
CA ALA A 523 23.54 0.09 29.04
C ALA A 523 22.67 -1.00 28.42
N LEU A 524 23.24 -2.17 28.16
CA LEU A 524 22.47 -3.34 27.64
C LEU A 524 21.38 -3.80 28.59
N GLU A 525 21.66 -3.81 29.92
CA GLU A 525 20.65 -4.18 30.94
C GLU A 525 19.49 -3.16 31.01
N ARG A 526 19.76 -1.86 30.82
CA ARG A 526 18.72 -0.83 30.69
C ARG A 526 17.90 -1.02 29.43
N GLU A 527 18.56 -1.26 28.30
CA GLU A 527 17.90 -1.53 27.03
C GLU A 527 16.99 -2.78 27.13
N LEU A 528 17.46 -3.86 27.77
CA LEU A 528 16.68 -5.06 28.03
C LEU A 528 15.44 -4.74 28.89
N ALA A 529 15.61 -3.98 29.96
CA ALA A 529 14.50 -3.60 30.82
C ALA A 529 13.43 -2.79 30.04
N GLU A 530 13.87 -1.90 29.16
CA GLU A 530 12.99 -1.10 28.30
C GLU A 530 12.26 -1.94 27.24
N ARG A 531 12.95 -2.92 26.63
CA ARG A 531 12.33 -3.83 25.64
C ARG A 531 11.38 -4.84 26.24
N ARG A 532 11.54 -5.20 27.51
CA ARG A 532 10.62 -6.09 28.25
C ARG A 532 9.33 -5.42 28.70
N ARG A 533 9.21 -4.09 28.54
CA ARG A 533 7.94 -3.40 28.89
C ARG A 533 6.84 -3.81 27.93
N PRO A 534 5.63 -4.09 28.43
CA PRO A 534 4.47 -4.40 27.60
C PRO A 534 3.90 -3.11 26.97
N ARG A 535 4.67 -2.50 26.06
CA ARG A 535 4.38 -1.17 25.49
C ARG A 535 2.99 -1.07 24.87
N LEU A 536 2.54 -2.10 24.16
CA LEU A 536 1.19 -2.11 23.56
C LEU A 536 0.10 -2.10 24.63
N TRP A 537 0.29 -2.84 25.70
CA TRP A 537 -0.65 -2.84 26.82
C TRP A 537 -0.66 -1.51 27.56
N GLU A 538 0.52 -0.94 27.82
CA GLU A 538 0.64 0.40 28.41
C GLU A 538 0.01 1.49 27.53
N ASP A 539 0.15 1.39 26.21
CA ASP A 539 -0.48 2.28 25.25
C ASP A 539 -2.00 2.12 25.22
N PHE A 540 -2.49 0.89 25.19
CA PHE A 540 -3.92 0.58 25.33
C PHE A 540 -4.49 1.21 26.61
N GLN A 541 -3.85 1.00 27.76
CA GLN A 541 -4.31 1.53 29.05
C GLN A 541 -4.32 3.06 29.09
N ARG A 542 -3.34 3.73 28.49
CA ARG A 542 -3.31 5.20 28.37
C ARG A 542 -4.47 5.73 27.55
N LYS A 543 -4.74 5.13 26.38
CA LYS A 543 -5.86 5.50 25.52
C LYS A 543 -7.20 5.18 26.20
N LEU A 544 -7.31 4.04 26.86
CA LEU A 544 -8.50 3.67 27.63
C LEU A 544 -8.78 4.68 28.75
N GLN A 545 -7.75 5.07 29.48
CA GLN A 545 -7.87 6.09 30.53
C GLN A 545 -8.29 7.45 29.96
N PHE A 546 -7.74 7.86 28.82
CA PHE A 546 -8.18 9.05 28.09
C PHE A 546 -9.67 8.97 27.76
N LEU A 547 -10.13 7.89 27.14
CA LEU A 547 -11.52 7.69 26.75
C LEU A 547 -12.48 7.73 27.97
N ARG A 548 -12.06 7.22 29.11
CA ARG A 548 -12.82 7.34 30.36
C ARG A 548 -12.82 8.76 30.93
N THR A 549 -11.71 9.48 30.82
CA THR A 549 -11.55 10.83 31.37
C THR A 549 -12.41 11.84 30.62
N TYR A 550 -12.60 11.66 29.34
CA TYR A 550 -13.37 12.56 28.48
C TYR A 550 -14.77 12.00 28.12
N ASP A 551 -15.33 11.12 28.97
CA ASP A 551 -16.70 10.59 28.89
C ASP A 551 -17.04 9.89 27.55
N TYR A 552 -16.03 9.30 26.87
CA TYR A 552 -16.26 8.37 25.76
C TYR A 552 -16.70 6.99 26.27
N LEU A 553 -16.18 6.59 27.43
CA LEU A 553 -16.48 5.33 28.06
C LEU A 553 -16.86 5.56 29.55
N THR A 554 -17.80 4.76 30.05
CA THR A 554 -18.05 4.69 31.50
C THR A 554 -16.85 4.09 32.22
N ALA A 555 -16.86 4.15 33.57
CA ALA A 555 -15.86 3.49 34.40
C ALA A 555 -15.83 1.95 34.20
N HIS A 556 -16.92 1.37 33.68
CA HIS A 556 -17.09 -0.05 33.38
C HIS A 556 -16.87 -0.39 31.89
N ASN A 557 -16.29 0.54 31.12
CA ASN A 557 -16.04 0.41 29.67
C ASN A 557 -17.31 0.32 28.80
N GLU A 558 -18.46 0.75 29.27
CA GLU A 558 -19.65 0.84 28.43
C GLU A 558 -19.51 2.06 27.49
N LEU A 559 -19.99 1.91 26.26
CA LEU A 559 -19.87 2.96 25.25
C LEU A 559 -20.88 4.08 25.48
N GLU A 560 -20.36 5.27 25.71
CA GLU A 560 -21.12 6.51 25.73
C GLU A 560 -21.33 7.06 24.30
N PRO A 561 -22.20 8.05 24.08
CA PRO A 561 -22.48 8.58 22.76
C PRO A 561 -21.23 8.98 21.95
N PRO A 562 -20.19 9.62 22.54
CA PRO A 562 -18.95 9.92 21.80
C PRO A 562 -18.26 8.68 21.24
N ALA A 563 -18.17 7.59 22.01
CA ALA A 563 -17.56 6.36 21.57
C ALA A 563 -18.36 5.67 20.46
N ARG A 564 -19.71 5.80 20.47
CA ARG A 564 -20.55 5.25 19.39
C ARG A 564 -20.29 5.95 18.06
N ILE A 565 -19.94 7.22 18.06
CA ILE A 565 -19.49 7.98 16.89
C ILE A 565 -18.09 7.52 16.49
N LEU A 566 -17.16 7.54 17.44
CA LEU A 566 -15.76 7.22 17.24
C LEU A 566 -15.52 5.83 16.62
N ARG A 567 -16.38 4.86 16.91
CA ARG A 567 -16.35 3.52 16.30
C ARG A 567 -16.36 3.50 14.77
N HIS A 568 -16.86 4.55 14.15
CA HIS A 568 -16.97 4.67 12.70
C HIS A 568 -15.91 5.60 12.10
N ILE A 569 -15.18 6.34 12.93
CA ILE A 569 -14.20 7.33 12.51
C ILE A 569 -12.79 6.75 12.56
N LYS A 570 -12.07 6.83 11.45
CA LYS A 570 -10.70 6.29 11.28
C LYS A 570 -9.66 7.34 10.88
N ILE A 571 -10.11 8.55 10.57
CA ILE A 571 -9.26 9.66 10.14
C ILE A 571 -9.58 10.82 11.06
N GLU A 572 -8.56 11.42 11.68
CA GLU A 572 -8.70 12.51 12.65
C GLU A 572 -9.75 12.16 13.75
N GLU A 573 -9.57 10.98 14.32
CA GLU A 573 -10.55 10.24 15.11
C GLU A 573 -11.23 11.09 16.20
N ILE A 574 -10.44 11.70 17.09
CA ILE A 574 -10.98 12.52 18.18
C ILE A 574 -11.45 13.87 17.65
N PHE A 575 -10.68 14.54 16.79
CA PHE A 575 -11.03 15.85 16.28
C PHE A 575 -12.35 15.82 15.50
N LEU A 576 -12.54 14.86 14.60
CA LEU A 576 -13.80 14.74 13.87
C LEU A 576 -14.98 14.36 14.80
N THR A 577 -14.75 13.49 15.77
CA THR A 577 -15.78 13.14 16.77
C THR A 577 -16.23 14.37 17.56
N GLU A 578 -15.29 15.19 18.03
CA GLU A 578 -15.61 16.42 18.77
C GLU A 578 -16.33 17.47 17.89
N LEU A 579 -15.98 17.58 16.61
CA LEU A 579 -16.71 18.44 15.67
C LEU A 579 -18.18 18.01 15.47
N ILE A 580 -18.43 16.69 15.44
CA ILE A 580 -19.80 16.15 15.36
C ILE A 580 -20.55 16.46 16.66
N LEU A 581 -19.95 16.22 17.82
CA LEU A 581 -20.55 16.48 19.13
C LEU A 581 -20.87 17.95 19.36
N ALA A 582 -20.02 18.84 18.87
CA ALA A 582 -20.22 20.28 18.94
C ALA A 582 -21.30 20.78 17.96
N GLY A 583 -21.83 19.91 17.07
CA GLY A 583 -22.85 20.27 16.08
C GLY A 583 -22.34 21.10 14.90
N HIS A 584 -21.02 21.27 14.77
CA HIS A 584 -20.44 22.15 13.73
C HIS A 584 -20.56 21.61 12.29
N LEU A 585 -21.04 20.38 12.11
CA LEU A 585 -21.30 19.78 10.80
C LEU A 585 -22.76 19.84 10.37
N GLU A 586 -23.69 20.20 11.26
CA GLU A 586 -25.12 20.14 11.01
C GLU A 586 -25.62 21.25 10.06
N ASP A 587 -25.07 22.45 10.18
CA ASP A 587 -25.42 23.62 9.39
C ASP A 587 -24.70 23.71 8.03
N LEU A 588 -23.83 22.74 7.74
CA LEU A 588 -23.09 22.69 6.48
C LEU A 588 -23.95 22.04 5.39
N THR A 589 -24.02 22.70 4.24
CA THR A 589 -24.55 22.07 3.04
C THR A 589 -23.66 20.89 2.63
N PRO A 590 -24.14 19.91 1.84
CA PRO A 590 -23.32 18.79 1.42
C PRO A 590 -21.99 19.19 0.76
N THR A 591 -21.98 20.25 -0.06
CA THR A 591 -20.76 20.73 -0.72
C THR A 591 -19.79 21.37 0.27
N GLU A 592 -20.28 22.14 1.22
CA GLU A 592 -19.48 22.73 2.30
C GLU A 592 -18.93 21.64 3.24
N LEU A 593 -19.75 20.62 3.56
CA LEU A 593 -19.30 19.48 4.37
C LEU A 593 -18.13 18.76 3.71
N PHE A 594 -18.18 18.52 2.41
CA PHE A 594 -17.06 17.93 1.69
C PHE A 594 -15.82 18.85 1.75
N GLY A 595 -16.03 20.16 1.57
CA GLY A 595 -14.97 21.15 1.76
C GLY A 595 -14.36 21.08 3.15
N ALA A 596 -15.17 21.04 4.20
CA ALA A 596 -14.72 20.92 5.58
C ALA A 596 -13.84 19.66 5.79
N MET A 597 -14.26 18.49 5.26
CA MET A 597 -13.47 17.27 5.34
C MET A 597 -12.11 17.40 4.63
N CYS A 598 -12.06 18.15 3.53
CA CYS A 598 -10.77 18.42 2.85
C CYS A 598 -9.74 19.13 3.76
N GLY A 599 -10.19 20.02 4.63
CA GLY A 599 -9.33 20.70 5.59
C GLY A 599 -8.77 19.82 6.71
N LEU A 600 -9.33 18.62 6.89
CA LEU A 600 -8.91 17.66 7.93
C LEU A 600 -7.97 16.56 7.40
N VAL A 601 -7.69 16.52 6.09
CA VAL A 601 -6.97 15.37 5.49
C VAL A 601 -5.72 15.75 4.72
N VAL A 602 -5.37 17.03 4.63
CA VAL A 602 -4.21 17.47 3.86
C VAL A 602 -3.42 18.53 4.58
N SER A 603 -2.10 18.37 4.63
CA SER A 603 -1.17 19.42 5.02
C SER A 603 -0.60 20.08 3.77
N LEU A 604 -0.67 21.40 3.71
CA LEU A 604 -0.10 22.14 2.60
C LEU A 604 1.44 22.26 2.74
N PRO A 605 2.20 22.13 1.64
CA PRO A 605 3.61 22.47 1.66
C PRO A 605 3.86 23.90 2.15
N ARG A 606 4.89 24.12 2.96
CA ARG A 606 5.21 25.42 3.58
C ARG A 606 5.24 26.63 2.64
N ARG A 607 5.38 26.44 1.34
CA ARG A 607 5.42 27.49 0.31
C ARG A 607 4.13 27.62 -0.49
N ALA A 608 3.18 26.73 -0.29
CA ALA A 608 1.87 26.83 -0.92
C ALA A 608 1.07 27.97 -0.27
N LYS A 609 0.40 28.77 -1.08
CA LYS A 609 -0.50 29.82 -0.62
C LYS A 609 -1.82 29.65 -1.35
N VAL A 610 -2.86 29.37 -0.64
CA VAL A 610 -4.23 29.34 -1.16
C VAL A 610 -4.82 30.73 -1.11
N ARG A 611 -5.58 31.08 -2.13
CA ARG A 611 -6.35 32.33 -2.15
C ARG A 611 -7.36 32.28 -1.01
N ARG A 612 -7.40 33.33 -0.19
CA ARG A 612 -8.37 33.42 0.90
C ARG A 612 -9.79 33.51 0.34
N PRO A 613 -10.76 32.82 0.97
CA PRO A 613 -12.15 32.93 0.55
C PRO A 613 -12.69 34.34 0.80
N ASP A 614 -13.50 34.82 -0.12
CA ASP A 614 -14.21 36.10 -0.01
C ASP A 614 -15.55 35.93 0.76
N ASP A 615 -15.85 34.73 1.28
CA ASP A 615 -17.12 34.34 1.92
C ASP A 615 -16.95 34.37 3.46
N ASP A 616 -17.75 35.18 4.13
CA ASP A 616 -17.77 35.32 5.59
C ASP A 616 -18.15 34.01 6.30
N LYS A 617 -18.91 33.13 5.64
CA LYS A 617 -19.31 31.82 6.19
C LYS A 617 -18.09 30.92 6.46
N TRP A 618 -17.11 30.89 5.55
CA TRP A 618 -15.92 30.09 5.77
C TRP A 618 -15.08 30.59 6.96
N TRP A 619 -15.09 31.88 7.24
CA TRP A 619 -14.42 32.43 8.42
C TRP A 619 -15.08 31.98 9.72
N GLU A 620 -16.41 31.86 9.75
CA GLU A 620 -17.14 31.30 10.89
C GLU A 620 -16.85 29.81 11.06
N VAL A 621 -16.86 29.03 9.97
CA VAL A 621 -16.48 27.60 10.00
C VAL A 621 -15.04 27.42 10.50
N PHE A 622 -14.10 28.24 10.02
CA PHE A 622 -12.70 28.19 10.47
C PHE A 622 -12.58 28.45 11.97
N ALA A 623 -13.26 29.49 12.47
CA ALA A 623 -13.21 29.81 13.91
C ALA A 623 -13.82 28.70 14.78
N ASN A 624 -14.92 28.11 14.34
CA ASN A 624 -15.57 27.00 15.06
C ASN A 624 -14.69 25.75 15.09
N PHE A 625 -14.06 25.41 13.97
CA PHE A 625 -13.16 24.25 13.89
C PHE A 625 -11.87 24.48 14.66
N GLU A 626 -11.29 25.68 14.60
CA GLU A 626 -10.10 26.06 15.35
C GLU A 626 -10.36 25.97 16.88
N ALA A 627 -11.53 26.38 17.34
CA ALA A 627 -11.89 26.27 18.75
C ALA A 627 -11.96 24.80 19.23
N VAL A 628 -12.40 23.87 18.38
CA VAL A 628 -12.37 22.44 18.69
C VAL A 628 -10.94 21.88 18.58
N TYR A 629 -10.20 22.28 17.57
CA TYR A 629 -8.80 21.88 17.37
C TYR A 629 -7.92 22.26 18.60
N GLU A 630 -8.13 23.45 19.15
CA GLU A 630 -7.43 23.92 20.34
C GLU A 630 -8.04 23.42 21.67
N SER A 631 -9.10 22.61 21.62
CA SER A 631 -9.72 22.07 22.84
C SER A 631 -8.78 21.15 23.62
N GLU A 632 -8.97 21.08 24.94
CA GLU A 632 -8.17 20.21 25.80
C GLU A 632 -8.22 18.75 25.35
N VAL A 633 -9.37 18.27 24.89
CA VAL A 633 -9.58 16.89 24.45
C VAL A 633 -8.70 16.57 23.23
N VAL A 634 -8.74 17.40 22.20
CA VAL A 634 -7.96 17.18 20.96
C VAL A 634 -6.46 17.28 21.25
N VAL A 635 -6.02 18.33 21.97
CA VAL A 635 -4.61 18.50 22.33
C VAL A 635 -4.08 17.34 23.18
N ARG A 636 -4.86 16.84 24.13
CA ARG A 636 -4.45 15.68 24.94
C ARG A 636 -4.46 14.38 24.15
N ALA A 637 -5.32 14.25 23.14
CA ALA A 637 -5.31 13.09 22.26
C ALA A 637 -4.03 13.02 21.42
N GLU A 638 -3.51 14.17 20.96
CA GLU A 638 -2.23 14.22 20.22
C GLU A 638 -1.04 13.68 21.03
N ASP A 639 -1.02 13.89 22.35
CA ASP A 639 0.02 13.33 23.24
C ASP A 639 0.04 11.78 23.24
N LEU A 640 -1.01 11.14 22.74
CA LEU A 640 -1.21 9.69 22.75
C LEU A 640 -1.12 9.04 21.37
N VAL A 641 -0.87 9.81 20.32
CA VAL A 641 -0.72 9.31 18.93
C VAL A 641 0.63 9.78 18.36
N ASP A 642 1.13 9.01 17.38
CA ASP A 642 2.43 9.31 16.75
C ASP A 642 2.30 10.35 15.60
N SER A 643 1.10 10.85 15.31
CA SER A 643 0.82 11.80 14.22
C SER A 643 0.22 13.08 14.76
N GLU A 644 0.62 14.23 14.20
CA GLU A 644 -0.03 15.51 14.46
C GLU A 644 -1.43 15.54 13.82
N THR A 645 -2.40 16.13 14.53
CA THR A 645 -3.76 16.37 14.01
C THR A 645 -3.70 17.32 12.82
N VAL A 646 -4.32 16.94 11.71
CA VAL A 646 -4.32 17.76 10.49
C VAL A 646 -5.46 18.76 10.50
N PHE A 647 -5.12 20.06 10.47
CA PHE A 647 -6.08 21.13 10.29
C PHE A 647 -5.55 22.20 9.33
N THR A 648 -6.09 22.23 8.12
CA THR A 648 -5.69 23.15 7.05
C THR A 648 -6.92 23.83 6.45
N PRO A 649 -7.50 24.82 7.16
CA PRO A 649 -8.77 25.44 6.79
C PRO A 649 -8.75 26.07 5.39
N GLU A 650 -7.59 26.54 4.92
CA GLU A 650 -7.49 27.17 3.59
C GLU A 650 -7.87 26.25 2.42
N VAL A 651 -7.85 24.93 2.62
CA VAL A 651 -8.21 23.94 1.58
C VAL A 651 -9.72 23.72 1.51
N MET A 652 -10.45 24.02 2.57
CA MET A 652 -11.91 23.77 2.65
C MET A 652 -12.71 24.39 1.49
N PRO A 653 -12.49 25.67 1.11
CA PRO A 653 -13.18 26.25 -0.05
C PRO A 653 -12.85 25.58 -1.38
N LEU A 654 -11.65 25.01 -1.52
CA LEU A 654 -11.24 24.28 -2.72
C LEU A 654 -12.02 22.96 -2.86
N GLY A 655 -12.19 22.25 -1.73
CA GLY A 655 -13.00 21.04 -1.67
C GLY A 655 -14.48 21.32 -2.00
N GLU A 656 -15.04 22.42 -1.49
CA GLU A 656 -16.39 22.84 -1.84
C GLU A 656 -16.55 23.11 -3.34
N ARG A 657 -15.59 23.79 -3.97
CA ARG A 657 -15.59 24.02 -5.42
C ARG A 657 -15.61 22.69 -6.19
N TRP A 658 -14.81 21.71 -5.76
CA TRP A 658 -14.85 20.36 -6.35
C TRP A 658 -16.23 19.74 -6.23
N ALA A 659 -16.84 19.75 -5.03
CA ALA A 659 -18.15 19.20 -4.78
C ALA A 659 -19.31 19.94 -5.53
N ARG A 660 -19.10 21.20 -5.92
CA ARG A 660 -20.01 21.97 -6.79
C ARG A 660 -19.90 21.60 -8.26
N GLY A 661 -18.79 20.98 -8.69
CA GLY A 661 -18.58 20.55 -10.08
C GLY A 661 -17.47 21.28 -10.84
N ASP A 662 -16.68 22.15 -10.18
CA ASP A 662 -15.57 22.85 -10.83
C ASP A 662 -14.49 21.87 -11.30
N GLN A 663 -13.83 22.18 -12.41
CA GLN A 663 -12.73 21.37 -12.92
C GLN A 663 -11.47 21.52 -12.06
N LEU A 664 -10.68 20.43 -11.89
CA LEU A 664 -9.46 20.43 -11.09
C LEU A 664 -8.48 21.55 -11.47
N ASN A 665 -8.33 21.82 -12.77
CA ASN A 665 -7.43 22.87 -13.25
C ASN A 665 -7.87 24.27 -12.79
N ASP A 666 -9.18 24.55 -12.77
CA ASP A 666 -9.72 25.83 -12.32
C ASP A 666 -9.57 26.01 -10.80
N ILE A 667 -9.58 24.93 -10.04
CA ILE A 667 -9.32 24.94 -8.59
C ILE A 667 -7.84 25.16 -8.30
N LEU A 668 -6.96 24.56 -9.10
CA LEU A 668 -5.50 24.72 -8.97
C LEU A 668 -5.03 26.16 -9.22
N ASP A 669 -5.77 26.94 -10.02
CA ASP A 669 -5.46 28.37 -10.28
C ASP A 669 -5.55 29.23 -9.00
N ASP A 670 -6.29 28.79 -7.98
CA ASP A 670 -6.36 29.48 -6.68
C ASP A 670 -5.17 29.14 -5.75
N ILE A 671 -4.29 28.23 -6.17
CA ILE A 671 -3.10 27.84 -5.38
C ILE A 671 -1.84 28.41 -6.03
N ARG A 672 -1.18 29.29 -5.31
CA ARG A 672 0.16 29.79 -5.70
C ARG A 672 1.22 28.87 -5.10
N ASN A 673 1.73 27.95 -5.91
CA ASN A 673 2.83 27.07 -5.51
C ASN A 673 3.79 26.86 -6.68
N PRO A 674 5.12 26.92 -6.48
CA PRO A 674 6.10 26.54 -7.49
C PRO A 674 6.11 25.04 -7.81
N THR A 675 5.53 24.19 -6.95
CA THR A 675 5.35 22.75 -7.16
C THR A 675 3.92 22.43 -7.57
N ASP A 676 3.76 21.35 -8.33
CA ASP A 676 2.45 20.89 -8.78
C ASP A 676 1.67 20.25 -7.62
N MET A 677 0.51 20.79 -7.30
CA MET A 677 -0.39 20.35 -6.24
C MET A 677 -1.54 19.45 -6.73
N SER A 678 -1.62 19.11 -8.02
CA SER A 678 -2.74 18.33 -8.55
C SER A 678 -2.88 16.98 -7.87
N GLY A 679 -1.77 16.26 -7.67
CA GLY A 679 -1.78 14.97 -6.98
C GLY A 679 -2.17 15.07 -5.51
N ASP A 680 -1.74 16.13 -4.82
CA ASP A 680 -2.06 16.37 -3.41
C ASP A 680 -3.55 16.67 -3.23
N LEU A 681 -4.14 17.50 -4.12
CA LEU A 681 -5.58 17.79 -4.10
C LEU A 681 -6.42 16.56 -4.44
N VAL A 682 -6.05 15.79 -5.46
CA VAL A 682 -6.76 14.53 -5.77
C VAL A 682 -6.69 13.56 -4.58
N GLY A 683 -5.52 13.43 -3.96
CA GLY A 683 -5.37 12.64 -2.73
C GLY A 683 -6.21 13.17 -1.56
N CYS A 684 -6.29 14.50 -1.42
CA CYS A 684 -7.14 15.17 -0.46
C CYS A 684 -8.62 14.83 -0.68
N PHE A 685 -9.12 15.00 -1.91
CA PHE A 685 -10.52 14.76 -2.27
C PHE A 685 -10.91 13.29 -2.07
N ARG A 686 -10.02 12.33 -2.37
CA ARG A 686 -10.26 10.91 -2.09
C ARG A 686 -10.37 10.62 -0.61
N ARG A 687 -9.44 11.12 0.22
CA ARG A 687 -9.51 10.94 1.68
C ARG A 687 -10.72 11.65 2.29
N ALA A 688 -11.08 12.83 1.80
CA ALA A 688 -12.30 13.52 2.21
C ALA A 688 -13.56 12.73 1.84
N LYS A 689 -13.59 12.10 0.64
CA LYS A 689 -14.67 11.17 0.25
C LYS A 689 -14.78 10.00 1.23
N ASP A 690 -13.66 9.41 1.62
CA ASP A 690 -13.63 8.31 2.60
C ASP A 690 -14.18 8.78 3.96
N MET A 691 -13.84 10.00 4.40
CA MET A 691 -14.44 10.59 5.63
C MET A 691 -15.95 10.79 5.51
N ILE A 692 -16.45 11.21 4.34
CA ILE A 692 -17.91 11.30 4.12
C ILE A 692 -18.57 9.91 4.21
N GLY A 693 -17.87 8.86 3.74
CA GLY A 693 -18.29 7.46 3.95
C GLY A 693 -18.40 7.10 5.43
N GLN A 694 -17.39 7.45 6.22
CA GLN A 694 -17.40 7.24 7.67
C GLN A 694 -18.52 8.03 8.37
N LEU A 695 -18.74 9.29 7.98
CA LEU A 695 -19.89 10.08 8.47
C LEU A 695 -21.22 9.44 8.12
N ARG A 696 -21.40 8.91 6.91
CA ARG A 696 -22.60 8.16 6.52
C ARG A 696 -22.86 7.00 7.46
N ASP A 697 -21.81 6.31 7.88
CA ASP A 697 -21.91 5.16 8.80
C ASP A 697 -22.22 5.61 10.24
N VAL A 698 -21.75 6.79 10.67
CA VAL A 698 -22.16 7.43 11.94
C VAL A 698 -23.67 7.70 11.96
N TYR A 699 -24.23 8.21 10.85
CA TYR A 699 -25.66 8.55 10.73
C TYR A 699 -26.52 7.34 10.31
N TYR A 700 -26.17 6.10 10.75
CA TYR A 700 -26.85 4.86 10.33
C TYR A 700 -28.36 4.86 10.62
N SER A 701 -28.83 5.55 11.65
CA SER A 701 -30.26 5.66 12.02
C SER A 701 -31.01 6.79 11.29
N ASP A 702 -30.33 7.73 10.64
CA ASP A 702 -30.92 8.84 9.87
C ASP A 702 -30.89 8.54 8.37
N ALA A 703 -31.92 7.92 7.87
CA ALA A 703 -32.06 7.57 6.45
C ALA A 703 -31.99 8.78 5.51
N ALA A 704 -32.43 9.98 5.93
CA ALA A 704 -32.42 11.18 5.10
C ALA A 704 -30.95 11.68 4.94
N ARG A 705 -30.20 11.76 6.05
CA ARG A 705 -28.83 12.19 6.07
C ARG A 705 -27.93 11.17 5.35
N ARG A 706 -28.16 9.89 5.55
CA ARG A 706 -27.44 8.82 4.80
C ARG A 706 -27.61 8.97 3.29
N LYS A 707 -28.85 9.14 2.82
CA LYS A 707 -29.13 9.33 1.39
C LYS A 707 -28.47 10.60 0.84
N GLU A 708 -28.41 11.65 1.62
CA GLU A 708 -27.73 12.89 1.26
C GLU A 708 -26.23 12.67 1.13
N LEU A 709 -25.59 12.02 2.11
CA LEU A 709 -24.15 11.71 2.10
C LEU A 709 -23.79 10.75 0.96
N THR A 710 -24.63 9.75 0.68
CA THR A 710 -24.46 8.86 -0.47
C THR A 710 -24.46 9.65 -1.79
N ARG A 711 -25.42 10.57 -1.98
CA ARG A 711 -25.45 11.43 -3.17
C ARG A 711 -24.23 12.34 -3.27
N LEU A 712 -23.70 12.79 -2.13
CA LEU A 712 -22.48 13.59 -2.08
C LEU A 712 -21.28 12.76 -2.52
N ILE A 713 -21.13 11.53 -2.02
CA ILE A 713 -20.09 10.59 -2.43
C ILE A 713 -20.10 10.41 -3.95
N HIS A 714 -21.26 10.11 -4.55
CA HIS A 714 -21.40 9.99 -6.01
C HIS A 714 -21.01 11.28 -6.74
N ARG A 715 -21.45 12.43 -6.24
CA ARG A 715 -21.14 13.72 -6.87
C ARG A 715 -19.67 14.05 -6.90
N VAL A 716 -18.91 13.71 -5.84
CA VAL A 716 -17.49 13.99 -5.74
C VAL A 716 -16.61 12.91 -6.38
N SER A 717 -17.18 11.70 -6.59
CA SER A 717 -16.56 10.60 -7.33
C SER A 717 -16.70 10.88 -8.83
N ARG A 718 -15.79 11.67 -9.37
CA ARG A 718 -15.74 12.01 -10.78
C ARG A 718 -14.32 12.34 -11.20
N ASP A 719 -14.05 12.25 -12.49
CA ASP A 719 -12.76 12.60 -13.11
C ASP A 719 -11.58 11.92 -12.35
N GLU A 720 -10.58 12.67 -11.93
CA GLU A 720 -9.40 12.16 -11.25
C GLU A 720 -9.67 11.62 -9.82
N VAL A 721 -10.80 11.96 -9.22
CA VAL A 721 -11.21 11.47 -7.88
C VAL A 721 -11.98 10.17 -7.98
N GLU A 722 -12.63 9.93 -9.12
CA GLU A 722 -13.20 8.63 -9.43
C GLU A 722 -12.09 7.58 -9.42
N VAL A 723 -12.18 6.66 -8.49
CA VAL A 723 -11.35 5.47 -8.45
C VAL A 723 -12.33 4.35 -8.68
N LEU A 724 -12.36 3.80 -9.86
CA LEU A 724 -12.65 2.40 -10.01
C LEU A 724 -11.38 1.70 -9.50
N ASP A 725 -11.38 1.42 -8.23
CA ASP A 725 -10.34 0.64 -7.59
C ASP A 725 -10.38 -0.80 -8.07
#